data_695b4b6365ae853da9f5550b6fd9beb8
#
_entry.id   695b4b6365ae853da9f5550b6fd9beb8
#
_cell.length_a   1.000
_cell.length_b   1.000
_cell.length_c   1.000
_cell.angle_alpha   90.00
_cell.angle_beta   90.00
_cell.angle_gamma   90.00
#
_symmetry.space_group_name_H-M   'P 1'
#
loop_
_entity.id
_entity.type
_entity.pdbx_description
1 polymer ?
#
loop_
_entity_poly.entity_id
_entity_poly.type
_entity_poly.pdbx_seq_one_letter_code
_entity_poly.pdbx_strand_id
1 'polypeptide(L)'
;MKMSYLSKHGGSSNAYTETEHTCYHFEIKREFLKGALMRFSQFFISPLMKVEAMEREVLAVDSEFNQALQNDACRLQQLQCHTSQLGHAFNKFFWGNKKSLIGAMEKGINLQEQIMKLYMNYYQGGLMKLVVIGGEPLDTLQSWVVELFANIRKGTQIKPQFTVEGTIWKAGKLFRLEAVKDVHILDLTWTMPCLHQEYLKKSEDYLAHLLGHEGRGSLHSFLKGRGWATSISAGVGDEGMHRSSIAYIFVMSIHLTDSGLEKIFDIIGFVYQYIKLLRQVSPQKWIFKELQDIGNMEFRFAEEQPQDDYAAELAGNLLIYPAEHVIYGEYMYEVWDEEMIKHLLGFFMPENMRIDVVSKSFAKSQDFHYEPWFGSRYTEEDISPSLMELWRNPPEIDVSLQLPSQNEFIPTDFSIRANDISNDLVTVSSPTCIIDEPLIRFWYKLDNTFKLPRANTYFRINLKGGYDNVKNCILTELFIHLLKDELNEIIYQASVAKLETSVSIFSDKLELKVYGFNDKLPVLLSKVLAIAKSFLPSDDRFKVIKEDVVRTLKNTNMKPLSHSSYLRLQVLCQSFYDVDEKLSILHGLSLADLMAFIPELRSQLYIEGLCHGNLSQEEAIHISNIFKSIFSVQPLPIEMRHQERVICLPSGANLVRNVSVKNKCETNSVIELYFQIEQEKGMELTRLKALIDLFDEILEEPFFNQLRTKEQLGYVVECSPRVTYRVFGFCFCIQSSKYNPIYLQERIDNFISGLDELLEGLDDESFENYRSGLMAKLLEKDPSLTYESNRFWNQITDKRYMFDQSQKEAEDLKSIKKNDVISWYKTYLQQWSPKCRRLAVRVWGCNTNIKESEKHSKSALVIEDLTAFKLSSEFYQSLC
;
A
#
# COMPACT_ATOMS: atom_id res chain seq x y z
N MET A 1 19.42 -18.74 -4.95
CA MET A 1 19.51 -19.04 -3.52
C MET A 1 18.48 -20.11 -3.21
N LYS A 2 18.77 -21.15 -2.42
CA LYS A 2 17.67 -22.01 -1.98
C LYS A 2 16.86 -21.21 -0.97
N MET A 3 15.65 -20.75 -1.33
CA MET A 3 14.69 -20.13 -0.40
C MET A 3 14.62 -20.92 0.94
N SER A 4 14.73 -22.25 0.87
CA SER A 4 14.75 -23.11 2.04
C SER A 4 15.85 -22.83 3.08
N TYR A 5 16.97 -22.19 2.71
CA TYR A 5 17.99 -21.82 3.72
C TYR A 5 17.57 -20.57 4.49
N LEU A 6 17.07 -19.55 3.79
CA LEU A 6 16.61 -18.32 4.44
C LEU A 6 15.41 -18.59 5.35
N SER A 7 14.36 -19.25 4.83
CA SER A 7 13.16 -19.57 5.60
C SER A 7 13.43 -20.41 6.84
N LYS A 8 14.32 -21.43 6.73
CA LYS A 8 14.74 -22.24 7.91
C LYS A 8 15.46 -21.45 8.99
N HIS A 9 16.01 -20.31 8.65
CA HIS A 9 16.80 -19.48 9.56
C HIS A 9 16.16 -18.10 9.80
N GLY A 10 14.83 -17.98 9.57
CA GLY A 10 14.04 -16.78 9.82
C GLY A 10 14.42 -15.61 8.93
N GLY A 11 14.71 -15.87 7.67
CA GLY A 11 15.05 -14.85 6.68
C GLY A 11 14.16 -14.91 5.45
N SER A 12 14.15 -13.82 4.70
CA SER A 12 13.42 -13.65 3.45
C SER A 12 14.30 -13.08 2.35
N SER A 13 13.85 -13.11 1.10
CA SER A 13 14.55 -12.48 -0.03
C SER A 13 13.57 -12.00 -1.09
N ASN A 14 13.94 -10.93 -1.76
CA ASN A 14 13.21 -10.43 -2.91
C ASN A 14 14.18 -9.88 -3.98
N ALA A 15 13.65 -9.56 -5.16
CA ALA A 15 14.39 -8.92 -6.23
C ALA A 15 13.44 -8.11 -7.10
N TYR A 16 13.95 -7.02 -7.69
CA TYR A 16 13.21 -6.22 -8.66
C TYR A 16 14.13 -5.76 -9.79
N THR A 17 13.54 -5.49 -10.94
CA THR A 17 14.23 -4.96 -12.12
C THR A 17 13.61 -3.65 -12.55
N GLU A 18 14.45 -2.63 -12.59
CA GLU A 18 14.14 -1.31 -13.11
C GLU A 18 14.62 -1.15 -14.57
N THR A 19 14.41 0.01 -15.18
CA THR A 19 14.83 0.27 -16.56
C THR A 19 16.33 0.09 -16.80
N GLU A 20 17.17 0.37 -15.80
CA GLU A 20 18.63 0.42 -15.97
C GLU A 20 19.40 -0.43 -14.95
N HIS A 21 18.72 -1.07 -13.98
CA HIS A 21 19.36 -1.93 -12.99
C HIS A 21 18.45 -3.04 -12.49
N THR A 22 19.06 -4.05 -11.87
CA THR A 22 18.36 -5.10 -11.11
C THR A 22 18.92 -5.15 -9.70
N CYS A 23 18.05 -5.17 -8.71
CA CYS A 23 18.39 -5.29 -7.30
C CYS A 23 18.00 -6.67 -6.76
N TYR A 24 18.88 -7.27 -5.96
CA TYR A 24 18.64 -8.51 -5.23
C TYR A 24 18.92 -8.24 -3.76
N HIS A 25 17.98 -8.52 -2.87
CA HIS A 25 18.16 -8.31 -1.45
C HIS A 25 17.63 -9.47 -0.62
N PHE A 26 18.12 -9.61 0.58
CA PHE A 26 17.66 -10.58 1.56
C PHE A 26 17.93 -10.10 2.97
N GLU A 27 17.16 -10.62 3.91
CA GLU A 27 17.43 -10.53 5.34
C GLU A 27 17.55 -11.93 5.95
N ILE A 28 18.27 -12.02 7.07
CA ILE A 28 18.42 -13.26 7.83
C ILE A 28 18.90 -12.95 9.24
N LYS A 29 18.65 -13.84 10.19
CA LYS A 29 19.21 -13.73 11.53
C LYS A 29 20.73 -13.64 11.52
N ARG A 30 21.27 -12.84 12.44
CA ARG A 30 22.69 -12.48 12.57
C ARG A 30 23.63 -13.68 12.47
N GLU A 31 23.36 -14.74 13.24
CA GLU A 31 24.22 -15.93 13.31
C GLU A 31 24.34 -16.70 11.99
N PHE A 32 23.38 -16.51 11.07
CA PHE A 32 23.35 -17.19 9.78
C PHE A 32 23.78 -16.29 8.61
N LEU A 33 24.13 -15.01 8.87
CA LEU A 33 24.44 -14.02 7.85
C LEU A 33 25.62 -14.46 6.94
N LYS A 34 26.73 -14.93 7.51
CA LYS A 34 27.87 -15.40 6.73
C LYS A 34 27.51 -16.56 5.81
N GLY A 35 26.68 -17.50 6.31
CA GLY A 35 26.19 -18.65 5.54
C GLY A 35 25.25 -18.25 4.39
N ALA A 36 24.45 -17.20 4.57
CA ALA A 36 23.62 -16.64 3.52
C ALA A 36 24.46 -15.90 2.48
N LEU A 37 25.40 -15.04 2.91
CA LEU A 37 26.32 -14.32 2.01
C LEU A 37 27.13 -15.28 1.12
N MET A 38 27.58 -16.41 1.66
CA MET A 38 28.28 -17.45 0.89
C MET A 38 27.40 -18.00 -0.26
N ARG A 39 26.12 -18.21 -0.02
CA ARG A 39 25.18 -18.68 -1.04
C ARG A 39 24.79 -17.56 -2.02
N PHE A 40 24.62 -16.36 -1.51
CA PHE A 40 24.30 -15.18 -2.30
C PHE A 40 25.41 -14.84 -3.30
N SER A 41 26.66 -14.87 -2.86
CA SER A 41 27.82 -14.62 -3.75
C SER A 41 27.86 -15.59 -4.93
N GLN A 42 27.50 -16.87 -4.73
CA GLN A 42 27.52 -17.89 -5.81
C GLN A 42 26.48 -17.60 -6.91
N PHE A 43 25.43 -16.87 -6.60
CA PHE A 43 24.46 -16.40 -7.59
C PHE A 43 25.11 -15.50 -8.66
N PHE A 44 26.11 -14.72 -8.26
CA PHE A 44 26.86 -13.81 -9.13
C PHE A 44 28.16 -14.42 -9.69
N ILE A 45 28.72 -15.41 -9.03
CA ILE A 45 29.99 -16.06 -9.47
C ILE A 45 29.73 -17.18 -10.46
N SER A 46 28.76 -18.05 -10.18
CA SER A 46 28.51 -19.29 -10.95
C SER A 46 27.02 -19.66 -10.94
N PRO A 47 26.15 -18.88 -11.63
CA PRO A 47 24.72 -19.17 -11.70
C PRO A 47 24.50 -20.52 -12.44
N LEU A 48 23.56 -21.32 -11.94
CA LEU A 48 23.31 -22.68 -12.47
C LEU A 48 22.57 -22.69 -13.81
N MET A 49 21.76 -21.74 -14.12
CA MET A 49 20.99 -21.53 -15.36
C MET A 49 20.37 -22.84 -15.93
N LYS A 50 19.69 -23.63 -15.06
CA LYS A 50 19.07 -24.90 -15.46
C LYS A 50 17.87 -24.66 -16.38
N VAL A 51 17.77 -25.41 -17.49
CA VAL A 51 16.68 -25.29 -18.46
C VAL A 51 15.32 -25.53 -17.83
N GLU A 52 15.17 -26.57 -17.00
CA GLU A 52 13.91 -26.88 -16.33
C GLU A 52 13.48 -25.79 -15.34
N ALA A 53 14.44 -25.08 -14.73
CA ALA A 53 14.12 -23.93 -13.86
C ALA A 53 13.66 -22.74 -14.71
N MET A 54 14.28 -22.51 -15.85
CA MET A 54 13.92 -21.45 -16.78
C MET A 54 12.52 -21.66 -17.38
N GLU A 55 12.16 -22.90 -17.76
CA GLU A 55 10.82 -23.24 -18.24
C GLU A 55 9.73 -22.97 -17.18
N ARG A 56 10.02 -23.30 -15.91
CA ARG A 56 9.12 -22.95 -14.79
C ARG A 56 9.01 -21.45 -14.58
N GLU A 57 10.12 -20.73 -14.73
CA GLU A 57 10.15 -19.29 -14.56
C GLU A 57 9.35 -18.56 -15.65
N VAL A 58 9.36 -19.04 -16.91
CA VAL A 58 8.50 -18.52 -17.96
C VAL A 58 7.02 -18.58 -17.58
N LEU A 59 6.59 -19.65 -16.91
CA LEU A 59 5.21 -19.78 -16.45
C LEU A 59 4.90 -18.90 -15.23
N ALA A 60 5.89 -18.69 -14.35
CA ALA A 60 5.76 -17.78 -13.22
C ALA A 60 5.61 -16.33 -13.70
N VAL A 61 6.47 -15.88 -14.63
CA VAL A 61 6.38 -14.53 -15.23
C VAL A 61 5.05 -14.32 -15.98
N ASP A 62 4.56 -15.35 -16.70
CA ASP A 62 3.25 -15.29 -17.35
C ASP A 62 2.10 -15.13 -16.34
N SER A 63 2.18 -15.87 -15.24
CA SER A 63 1.19 -15.78 -14.16
C SER A 63 1.22 -14.42 -13.45
N GLU A 64 2.41 -13.86 -13.26
CA GLU A 64 2.62 -12.51 -12.73
C GLU A 64 2.03 -11.44 -13.68
N PHE A 65 2.35 -11.51 -14.97
CA PHE A 65 1.80 -10.61 -15.98
C PHE A 65 0.27 -10.64 -15.99
N ASN A 66 -0.35 -11.82 -15.88
CA ASN A 66 -1.80 -11.96 -15.86
C ASN A 66 -2.47 -11.25 -14.66
N GLN A 67 -1.76 -11.02 -13.56
CA GLN A 67 -2.28 -10.20 -12.45
C GLN A 67 -2.28 -8.71 -12.78
N ALA A 68 -1.29 -8.25 -13.57
CA ALA A 68 -1.16 -6.86 -13.99
C ALA A 68 -2.06 -6.51 -15.18
N LEU A 69 -2.56 -7.52 -15.92
CA LEU A 69 -3.30 -7.36 -17.18
C LEU A 69 -4.49 -6.40 -17.09
N GLN A 70 -5.16 -6.36 -15.94
CA GLN A 70 -6.31 -5.49 -15.66
C GLN A 70 -5.96 -4.25 -14.82
N ASN A 71 -4.69 -3.90 -14.71
CA ASN A 71 -4.22 -2.72 -13.98
C ASN A 71 -4.09 -1.52 -14.94
N ASP A 72 -4.90 -0.48 -14.72
CA ASP A 72 -4.94 0.70 -15.61
C ASP A 72 -3.61 1.46 -15.66
N ALA A 73 -2.84 1.52 -14.56
CA ALA A 73 -1.52 2.16 -14.53
C ALA A 73 -0.50 1.39 -15.41
N CYS A 74 -0.45 0.06 -15.30
CA CYS A 74 0.42 -0.77 -16.13
C CYS A 74 0.02 -0.70 -17.61
N ARG A 75 -1.29 -0.66 -17.90
CA ARG A 75 -1.84 -0.51 -19.25
C ARG A 75 -1.44 0.84 -19.87
N LEU A 76 -1.52 1.92 -19.09
CA LEU A 76 -1.10 3.25 -19.54
C LEU A 76 0.41 3.29 -19.77
N GLN A 77 1.21 2.78 -18.87
CA GLN A 77 2.66 2.72 -19.02
C GLN A 77 3.07 1.96 -20.29
N GLN A 78 2.46 0.81 -20.55
CA GLN A 78 2.73 0.05 -21.79
C GLN A 78 2.24 0.79 -23.02
N LEU A 79 1.12 1.51 -22.99
CA LEU A 79 0.68 2.37 -24.07
C LEU A 79 1.70 3.48 -24.36
N GLN A 80 2.25 4.11 -23.32
CA GLN A 80 3.29 5.12 -23.47
C GLN A 80 4.56 4.53 -24.09
N CYS A 81 4.96 3.32 -23.70
CA CYS A 81 6.07 2.60 -24.33
C CYS A 81 5.77 2.25 -25.80
N HIS A 82 4.59 1.70 -26.08
CA HIS A 82 4.17 1.28 -27.43
C HIS A 82 4.10 2.46 -28.41
N THR A 83 3.63 3.61 -27.97
CA THR A 83 3.46 4.82 -28.79
C THR A 83 4.67 5.77 -28.78
N SER A 84 5.76 5.39 -28.11
CA SER A 84 7.02 6.11 -28.23
C SER A 84 7.65 5.91 -29.61
N GLN A 85 8.61 6.75 -30.00
CA GLN A 85 9.21 6.69 -31.34
C GLN A 85 9.88 5.34 -31.58
N LEU A 86 9.71 4.80 -32.78
CA LEU A 86 10.35 3.53 -33.19
C LEU A 86 11.87 3.65 -33.08
N GLY A 87 12.50 2.68 -32.44
CA GLY A 87 13.92 2.65 -32.19
C GLY A 87 14.36 3.38 -30.91
N HIS A 88 13.47 4.11 -30.25
CA HIS A 88 13.74 4.67 -28.92
C HIS A 88 13.87 3.56 -27.86
N ALA A 89 14.71 3.74 -26.85
CA ALA A 89 14.94 2.79 -25.79
C ALA A 89 13.65 2.38 -25.05
N PHE A 90 12.68 3.29 -24.96
CA PHE A 90 11.38 3.07 -24.31
C PHE A 90 10.35 2.36 -25.21
N ASN A 91 10.59 2.24 -26.54
CA ASN A 91 9.68 1.52 -27.44
C ASN A 91 9.83 0.01 -27.29
N LYS A 92 9.47 -0.53 -26.14
CA LYS A 92 9.60 -1.94 -25.78
C LYS A 92 8.42 -2.40 -24.92
N PHE A 93 8.27 -3.71 -24.85
CA PHE A 93 7.45 -4.34 -23.84
C PHE A 93 8.20 -4.33 -22.51
N PHE A 94 7.73 -3.59 -21.52
CA PHE A 94 8.44 -3.39 -20.25
C PHE A 94 8.22 -4.50 -19.22
N TRP A 95 7.37 -5.47 -19.54
CA TRP A 95 7.11 -6.65 -18.73
C TRP A 95 7.71 -7.90 -19.38
N GLY A 96 7.12 -9.05 -19.16
CA GLY A 96 7.37 -10.33 -19.79
C GLY A 96 6.14 -11.21 -19.69
N ASN A 97 5.94 -12.09 -20.65
CA ASN A 97 4.88 -13.10 -20.59
C ASN A 97 5.26 -14.32 -21.45
N LYS A 98 4.49 -15.38 -21.32
CA LYS A 98 4.68 -16.60 -22.11
C LYS A 98 4.72 -16.32 -23.62
N LYS A 99 3.85 -15.46 -24.12
CA LYS A 99 3.78 -15.09 -25.55
C LYS A 99 5.08 -14.45 -26.04
N SER A 100 5.67 -13.52 -25.27
CA SER A 100 6.93 -12.86 -25.64
C SER A 100 8.13 -13.81 -25.58
N LEU A 101 8.20 -14.65 -24.54
CA LEU A 101 9.33 -15.54 -24.30
C LEU A 101 9.30 -16.78 -25.19
N ILE A 102 8.17 -17.49 -25.27
CA ILE A 102 7.99 -18.65 -26.15
C ILE A 102 8.01 -18.23 -27.61
N GLY A 103 7.35 -17.14 -27.98
CA GLY A 103 7.40 -16.62 -29.33
C GLY A 103 8.81 -16.24 -29.82
N ALA A 104 9.70 -15.88 -28.90
CA ALA A 104 11.12 -15.73 -29.21
C ALA A 104 11.80 -17.10 -29.50
N MET A 105 11.49 -18.11 -28.68
CA MET A 105 12.01 -19.48 -28.89
C MET A 105 11.53 -20.08 -30.20
N GLU A 106 10.26 -19.90 -30.59
CA GLU A 106 9.69 -20.33 -31.86
C GLU A 106 10.39 -19.69 -33.08
N LYS A 107 10.94 -18.50 -32.92
CA LYS A 107 11.77 -17.80 -33.91
C LYS A 107 13.23 -18.24 -33.89
N GLY A 108 13.57 -19.32 -33.17
CA GLY A 108 14.92 -19.89 -33.08
C GLY A 108 15.85 -19.18 -32.08
N ILE A 109 15.34 -18.33 -31.22
CA ILE A 109 16.15 -17.70 -30.16
C ILE A 109 16.28 -18.66 -28.98
N ASN A 110 17.52 -18.99 -28.61
CA ASN A 110 17.80 -19.77 -27.41
C ASN A 110 17.81 -18.87 -26.18
N LEU A 111 16.77 -18.96 -25.33
CA LEU A 111 16.65 -18.13 -24.12
C LEU A 111 17.80 -18.31 -23.14
N GLN A 112 18.27 -19.54 -22.93
CA GLN A 112 19.40 -19.83 -22.05
C GLN A 112 20.67 -19.11 -22.52
N GLU A 113 20.96 -19.12 -23.81
CA GLU A 113 22.09 -18.39 -24.40
C GLU A 113 21.95 -16.89 -24.24
N GLN A 114 20.73 -16.34 -24.39
CA GLN A 114 20.49 -14.90 -24.20
C GLN A 114 20.64 -14.48 -22.75
N ILE A 115 20.14 -15.26 -21.80
CA ILE A 115 20.32 -15.02 -20.36
C ILE A 115 21.81 -15.10 -19.99
N MET A 116 22.52 -16.12 -20.50
CA MET A 116 23.97 -16.23 -20.29
C MET A 116 24.72 -15.05 -20.90
N LYS A 117 24.33 -14.58 -22.08
CA LYS A 117 24.92 -13.39 -22.70
C LYS A 117 24.70 -12.13 -21.87
N LEU A 118 23.46 -11.92 -21.34
CA LEU A 118 23.15 -10.83 -20.42
C LEU A 118 24.02 -10.91 -19.17
N TYR A 119 24.09 -12.08 -18.54
CA TYR A 119 24.95 -12.34 -17.39
C TYR A 119 26.43 -12.05 -17.69
N MET A 120 26.95 -12.55 -18.81
CA MET A 120 28.33 -12.33 -19.20
C MET A 120 28.67 -10.88 -19.47
N ASN A 121 27.72 -10.10 -19.99
CA ASN A 121 27.95 -8.69 -20.35
C ASN A 121 27.81 -7.73 -19.18
N TYR A 122 26.87 -7.99 -18.26
CA TYR A 122 26.47 -7.00 -17.26
C TYR A 122 26.70 -7.42 -15.80
N TYR A 123 26.78 -8.73 -15.51
CA TYR A 123 27.05 -9.20 -14.15
C TYR A 123 28.56 -9.27 -13.88
N GLN A 124 29.14 -8.08 -13.76
CA GLN A 124 30.58 -7.84 -13.57
C GLN A 124 30.76 -6.90 -12.37
N GLY A 125 31.75 -7.18 -11.52
CA GLY A 125 31.99 -6.44 -10.29
C GLY A 125 32.16 -4.94 -10.48
N GLY A 126 32.70 -4.49 -11.62
CA GLY A 126 32.84 -3.07 -11.95
C GLY A 126 31.51 -2.33 -12.16
N LEU A 127 30.43 -3.05 -12.48
CA LEU A 127 29.09 -2.51 -12.67
C LEU A 127 28.17 -2.75 -11.47
N MET A 128 28.62 -3.48 -10.45
CA MET A 128 27.82 -3.87 -9.30
C MET A 128 28.07 -2.94 -8.09
N LYS A 129 27.04 -2.80 -7.28
CA LYS A 129 27.10 -2.17 -5.96
C LYS A 129 26.63 -3.20 -4.94
N LEU A 130 27.31 -3.26 -3.79
CA LEU A 130 26.98 -4.18 -2.70
C LEU A 130 26.89 -3.41 -1.40
N VAL A 131 25.79 -3.61 -0.68
CA VAL A 131 25.60 -3.12 0.68
C VAL A 131 25.37 -4.31 1.60
N VAL A 132 26.06 -4.35 2.72
CA VAL A 132 25.89 -5.36 3.77
C VAL A 132 25.67 -4.64 5.09
N ILE A 133 24.53 -4.88 5.70
CA ILE A 133 24.16 -4.42 7.06
C ILE A 133 24.23 -5.65 7.98
N GLY A 134 24.93 -5.54 9.08
CA GLY A 134 25.06 -6.65 10.03
C GLY A 134 25.48 -6.18 11.42
N GLY A 135 25.22 -7.00 12.43
CA GLY A 135 25.61 -6.75 13.82
C GLY A 135 27.08 -7.03 14.14
N GLU A 136 27.88 -7.42 13.14
CA GLU A 136 29.32 -7.66 13.31
C GLU A 136 30.13 -6.37 13.15
N PRO A 137 31.38 -6.31 13.72
CA PRO A 137 32.30 -5.21 13.44
C PRO A 137 32.55 -5.05 11.94
N LEU A 138 32.73 -3.80 11.47
CA LEU A 138 32.94 -3.49 10.06
C LEU A 138 34.10 -4.27 9.44
N ASP A 139 35.22 -4.44 10.16
CA ASP A 139 36.37 -5.21 9.70
C ASP A 139 36.03 -6.69 9.44
N THR A 140 35.14 -7.25 10.25
CA THR A 140 34.64 -8.63 10.07
C THR A 140 33.76 -8.73 8.84
N LEU A 141 32.79 -7.81 8.66
CA LEU A 141 31.94 -7.75 7.47
C LEU A 141 32.76 -7.55 6.22
N GLN A 142 33.75 -6.66 6.24
CA GLN A 142 34.67 -6.42 5.12
C GLN A 142 35.45 -7.69 4.79
N SER A 143 35.98 -8.38 5.80
CA SER A 143 36.71 -9.64 5.59
C SER A 143 35.83 -10.70 4.92
N TRP A 144 34.57 -10.86 5.37
CA TRP A 144 33.62 -11.78 4.74
C TRP A 144 33.32 -11.40 3.28
N VAL A 145 33.10 -10.11 3.00
CA VAL A 145 32.82 -9.62 1.65
C VAL A 145 34.02 -9.90 0.74
N VAL A 146 35.24 -9.58 1.16
CA VAL A 146 36.45 -9.85 0.38
C VAL A 146 36.61 -11.34 0.14
N GLU A 147 36.44 -12.19 1.17
CA GLU A 147 36.54 -13.65 1.03
C GLU A 147 35.50 -14.21 0.03
N LEU A 148 34.23 -13.79 0.12
CA LEU A 148 33.13 -14.45 -0.58
C LEU A 148 32.86 -13.89 -1.97
N PHE A 149 33.15 -12.61 -2.22
CA PHE A 149 32.81 -11.94 -3.48
C PHE A 149 34.02 -11.68 -4.39
N ALA A 150 35.25 -11.94 -3.94
CA ALA A 150 36.49 -11.71 -4.72
C ALA A 150 36.51 -12.44 -6.06
N ASN A 151 35.77 -13.55 -6.20
CA ASN A 151 35.71 -14.36 -7.42
C ASN A 151 34.66 -13.86 -8.45
N ILE A 152 33.94 -12.80 -8.17
CA ILE A 152 33.07 -12.14 -9.16
C ILE A 152 33.99 -11.58 -10.26
N ARG A 153 33.62 -11.78 -11.52
CA ARG A 153 34.36 -11.27 -12.66
C ARG A 153 34.56 -9.76 -12.57
N LYS A 154 35.78 -9.28 -12.67
CA LYS A 154 36.13 -7.87 -12.54
C LYS A 154 35.44 -7.02 -13.61
N GLY A 155 35.59 -7.40 -14.88
CA GLY A 155 34.96 -6.75 -16.03
C GLY A 155 35.25 -5.26 -16.21
N THR A 156 34.36 -4.57 -16.91
CA THR A 156 34.46 -3.14 -17.14
C THR A 156 33.94 -2.34 -15.94
N GLN A 157 34.48 -1.16 -15.71
CA GLN A 157 33.94 -0.16 -14.76
C GLN A 157 33.16 0.96 -15.46
N ILE A 158 33.14 0.93 -16.80
CA ILE A 158 32.47 1.95 -17.60
C ILE A 158 30.97 1.60 -17.63
N LYS A 159 30.15 2.47 -17.05
CA LYS A 159 28.69 2.34 -17.14
C LYS A 159 28.25 2.40 -18.60
N PRO A 160 27.33 1.54 -19.05
CA PRO A 160 26.70 1.71 -20.35
C PRO A 160 26.08 3.10 -20.48
N GLN A 161 26.37 3.79 -21.57
CA GLN A 161 25.74 5.07 -21.89
C GLN A 161 24.67 4.82 -22.95
N PHE A 162 23.47 5.26 -22.67
CA PHE A 162 22.35 5.19 -23.59
C PHE A 162 22.21 6.55 -24.28
N THR A 163 22.64 6.60 -25.52
CA THR A 163 22.41 7.77 -26.38
C THR A 163 21.15 7.53 -27.18
N VAL A 164 20.19 8.42 -27.06
CA VAL A 164 18.95 8.38 -27.84
C VAL A 164 18.85 9.67 -28.63
N GLU A 165 18.68 9.55 -29.95
CA GLU A 165 18.44 10.70 -30.83
C GLU A 165 16.93 10.99 -30.91
N GLY A 166 16.55 12.26 -30.77
CA GLY A 166 15.17 12.73 -30.89
C GLY A 166 14.37 12.71 -29.60
N THR A 167 13.09 13.02 -29.73
CA THR A 167 12.11 13.04 -28.63
C THR A 167 11.53 11.65 -28.36
N ILE A 168 11.11 11.38 -27.12
CA ILE A 168 10.48 10.09 -26.76
C ILE A 168 9.16 9.92 -27.52
N TRP A 169 8.35 10.95 -27.55
CA TRP A 169 7.03 10.96 -28.22
C TRP A 169 6.92 12.09 -29.24
N LYS A 170 6.01 11.91 -30.20
CA LYS A 170 5.63 12.98 -31.11
C LYS A 170 4.79 14.01 -30.39
N ALA A 171 5.10 15.28 -30.62
CA ALA A 171 4.32 16.41 -30.10
C ALA A 171 2.90 16.48 -30.70
N GLY A 172 2.01 17.17 -29.99
CA GLY A 172 0.67 17.47 -30.50
C GLY A 172 -0.28 16.28 -30.60
N LYS A 173 -0.08 15.26 -29.78
CA LYS A 173 -0.91 14.05 -29.73
C LYS A 173 -1.65 13.92 -28.40
N LEU A 174 -2.91 13.50 -28.50
CA LEU A 174 -3.74 13.12 -27.37
C LEU A 174 -4.11 11.63 -27.53
N PHE A 175 -3.88 10.87 -26.47
CA PHE A 175 -4.24 9.46 -26.41
C PHE A 175 -5.40 9.27 -25.42
N ARG A 176 -6.42 8.51 -25.85
CA ARG A 176 -7.53 8.11 -24.98
C ARG A 176 -7.46 6.62 -24.75
N LEU A 177 -7.25 6.20 -23.50
CA LEU A 177 -7.18 4.82 -23.09
C LEU A 177 -8.49 4.39 -22.43
N GLU A 178 -9.08 3.28 -22.90
CA GLU A 178 -10.22 2.66 -22.22
C GLU A 178 -9.79 2.05 -20.89
N ALA A 179 -10.33 2.58 -19.79
CA ALA A 179 -10.05 2.10 -18.44
C ALA A 179 -10.82 0.82 -18.11
N VAL A 180 -10.22 -0.02 -17.27
CA VAL A 180 -10.88 -1.16 -16.64
C VAL A 180 -11.79 -0.71 -15.50
N LYS A 181 -11.28 0.18 -14.65
CA LYS A 181 -12.02 0.79 -13.54
C LYS A 181 -12.89 1.96 -14.01
N ASP A 182 -13.91 2.28 -13.22
CA ASP A 182 -14.67 3.53 -13.38
C ASP A 182 -13.81 4.68 -12.82
N VAL A 183 -13.05 5.31 -13.69
CA VAL A 183 -12.15 6.44 -13.38
C VAL A 183 -12.09 7.41 -14.55
N HIS A 184 -11.70 8.65 -14.24
CA HIS A 184 -11.34 9.65 -15.24
C HIS A 184 -10.02 10.29 -14.80
N ILE A 185 -8.97 10.08 -15.58
CA ILE A 185 -7.63 10.59 -15.28
C ILE A 185 -7.12 11.33 -16.51
N LEU A 186 -6.56 12.52 -16.29
CA LEU A 186 -5.82 13.29 -17.27
C LEU A 186 -4.36 13.35 -16.85
N ASP A 187 -3.49 12.73 -17.62
CA ASP A 187 -2.04 12.79 -17.42
C ASP A 187 -1.41 13.70 -18.47
N LEU A 188 -0.68 14.70 -17.98
CA LEU A 188 0.15 15.58 -18.78
C LEU A 188 1.61 15.25 -18.49
N THR A 189 2.36 14.91 -19.53
CA THR A 189 3.73 14.39 -19.40
C THR A 189 4.71 15.27 -20.19
N TRP A 190 5.77 15.75 -19.54
CA TRP A 190 6.86 16.49 -20.15
C TRP A 190 8.19 15.78 -19.97
N THR A 191 9.03 15.82 -21.00
CA THR A 191 10.37 15.25 -20.96
C THR A 191 11.38 16.33 -20.57
N MET A 192 12.23 16.03 -19.60
CA MET A 192 13.34 16.87 -19.15
C MET A 192 14.68 16.15 -19.36
N PRO A 193 15.81 16.85 -19.39
CA PRO A 193 17.13 16.21 -19.41
C PRO A 193 17.33 15.39 -18.12
N CYS A 194 18.27 14.42 -18.17
CA CYS A 194 18.69 13.69 -16.98
C CYS A 194 19.30 14.65 -15.96
N LEU A 195 18.81 14.59 -14.72
CA LEU A 195 19.22 15.50 -13.62
C LEU A 195 20.02 14.79 -12.53
N HIS A 196 20.54 13.58 -12.77
CA HIS A 196 21.32 12.82 -11.78
C HIS A 196 22.51 13.62 -11.20
N GLN A 197 23.17 14.44 -12.01
CA GLN A 197 24.29 15.27 -11.57
C GLN A 197 23.87 16.54 -10.82
N GLU A 198 22.58 16.90 -10.88
CA GLU A 198 22.04 18.13 -10.32
C GLU A 198 21.32 17.90 -8.98
N TYR A 199 21.50 16.70 -8.37
CA TYR A 199 20.78 16.28 -7.18
C TYR A 199 20.93 17.21 -5.96
N LEU A 200 21.95 18.06 -5.91
CA LEU A 200 22.13 19.08 -4.86
C LEU A 200 21.20 20.29 -5.02
N LYS A 201 20.63 20.47 -6.22
CA LYS A 201 19.80 21.64 -6.56
C LYS A 201 18.30 21.32 -6.41
N LYS A 202 17.90 20.10 -6.70
CA LYS A 202 16.51 19.61 -6.64
C LYS A 202 15.50 20.60 -7.25
N SER A 203 15.87 21.15 -8.41
CA SER A 203 15.06 22.15 -9.10
C SER A 203 13.75 21.58 -9.65
N GLU A 204 13.74 20.29 -10.00
CA GLU A 204 12.53 19.58 -10.39
C GLU A 204 11.56 19.40 -9.22
N ASP A 205 12.06 19.13 -8.01
CA ASP A 205 11.24 19.00 -6.80
C ASP A 205 10.62 20.33 -6.38
N TYR A 206 11.37 21.43 -6.56
CA TYR A 206 10.83 22.80 -6.39
C TYR A 206 9.62 23.05 -7.31
N LEU A 207 9.72 22.65 -8.58
CA LEU A 207 8.62 22.78 -9.53
C LEU A 207 7.46 21.80 -9.23
N ALA A 208 7.79 20.57 -8.81
CA ALA A 208 6.82 19.59 -8.39
C ALA A 208 5.99 20.08 -7.19
N HIS A 209 6.67 20.68 -6.21
CA HIS A 209 6.02 21.28 -5.04
C HIS A 209 5.00 22.36 -5.43
N LEU A 210 5.32 23.22 -6.40
CA LEU A 210 4.42 24.30 -6.84
C LEU A 210 3.27 23.79 -7.72
N LEU A 211 3.58 22.93 -8.69
CA LEU A 211 2.58 22.40 -9.64
C LEU A 211 1.63 21.39 -9.00
N GLY A 212 2.09 20.63 -8.02
CA GLY A 212 1.30 19.67 -7.25
C GLY A 212 0.73 20.23 -5.93
N HIS A 213 0.91 21.53 -5.65
CA HIS A 213 0.45 22.11 -4.39
C HIS A 213 -1.08 22.07 -4.27
N GLU A 214 -1.61 21.75 -3.06
CA GLU A 214 -3.05 21.63 -2.84
C GLU A 214 -3.64 22.76 -1.97
N GLY A 215 -2.79 23.67 -1.48
CA GLY A 215 -3.21 24.81 -0.68
C GLY A 215 -3.95 25.87 -1.50
N ARG A 216 -4.46 26.85 -0.79
CA ARG A 216 -5.19 27.98 -1.38
C ARG A 216 -4.39 28.68 -2.47
N GLY A 217 -5.05 29.01 -3.58
CA GLY A 217 -4.43 29.66 -4.75
C GLY A 217 -3.73 28.70 -5.69
N SER A 218 -3.58 27.41 -5.35
CA SER A 218 -3.01 26.40 -6.22
C SER A 218 -3.93 26.01 -7.38
N LEU A 219 -3.38 25.35 -8.36
CA LEU A 219 -4.14 24.77 -9.48
C LEU A 219 -5.17 23.75 -8.96
N HIS A 220 -4.79 22.93 -7.98
CA HIS A 220 -5.71 21.97 -7.35
C HIS A 220 -6.91 22.65 -6.72
N SER A 221 -6.69 23.64 -5.84
CA SER A 221 -7.77 24.40 -5.18
C SER A 221 -8.70 25.08 -6.21
N PHE A 222 -8.15 25.59 -7.30
CA PHE A 222 -8.89 26.21 -8.39
C PHE A 222 -9.79 25.20 -9.13
N LEU A 223 -9.25 24.06 -9.56
CA LEU A 223 -10.02 23.04 -10.29
C LEU A 223 -11.05 22.35 -9.40
N LYS A 224 -10.70 22.12 -8.13
CA LYS A 224 -11.62 21.60 -7.11
C LYS A 224 -12.79 22.54 -6.90
N GLY A 225 -12.54 23.85 -6.78
CA GLY A 225 -13.57 24.88 -6.62
C GLY A 225 -14.56 24.93 -7.79
N ARG A 226 -14.13 24.58 -9.01
CA ARG A 226 -14.99 24.45 -10.19
C ARG A 226 -15.69 23.08 -10.30
N GLY A 227 -15.40 22.13 -9.43
CA GLY A 227 -15.95 20.79 -9.48
C GLY A 227 -15.41 19.96 -10.67
N TRP A 228 -14.22 20.27 -11.18
CA TRP A 228 -13.62 19.56 -12.34
C TRP A 228 -12.60 18.50 -11.95
N ALA A 229 -11.97 18.63 -10.78
CA ALA A 229 -11.00 17.69 -10.29
C ALA A 229 -11.24 17.33 -8.82
N THR A 230 -10.83 16.13 -8.43
CA THR A 230 -10.83 15.65 -7.04
C THR A 230 -9.44 15.63 -6.44
N SER A 231 -8.41 15.39 -7.25
CA SER A 231 -7.00 15.44 -6.82
C SER A 231 -6.06 15.79 -7.97
N ILE A 232 -4.89 16.31 -7.61
CA ILE A 232 -3.77 16.56 -8.52
C ILE A 232 -2.50 16.04 -7.86
N SER A 233 -1.64 15.39 -8.64
CA SER A 233 -0.26 15.11 -8.26
C SER A 233 0.67 15.56 -9.37
N ALA A 234 1.85 16.07 -9.04
CA ALA A 234 2.82 16.50 -10.04
C ALA A 234 4.24 16.22 -9.55
N GLY A 235 5.11 15.75 -10.45
CA GLY A 235 6.51 15.51 -10.16
C GLY A 235 7.17 14.53 -11.11
N VAL A 236 8.45 14.29 -10.88
CA VAL A 236 9.20 13.18 -11.50
C VAL A 236 9.03 11.96 -10.63
N GLY A 237 8.59 10.84 -11.19
CA GLY A 237 8.50 9.58 -10.45
C GLY A 237 9.88 9.10 -9.99
N ASP A 238 9.92 8.31 -8.93
CA ASP A 238 11.17 7.89 -8.29
C ASP A 238 11.84 6.73 -9.03
N GLU A 239 11.11 6.03 -9.87
CA GLU A 239 11.51 4.74 -10.44
C GLU A 239 11.27 4.65 -11.95
N GLY A 240 11.89 3.65 -12.56
CA GLY A 240 11.62 3.22 -13.90
C GLY A 240 12.00 4.24 -14.97
N MET A 241 11.13 4.40 -15.96
CA MET A 241 11.39 5.31 -17.06
C MET A 241 11.25 6.80 -16.65
N HIS A 242 10.64 7.10 -15.50
CA HIS A 242 10.45 8.47 -15.05
C HIS A 242 11.77 9.12 -14.62
N ARG A 243 12.71 8.32 -14.08
CA ARG A 243 14.00 8.81 -13.59
C ARG A 243 15.13 7.94 -14.14
N SER A 244 15.54 8.20 -15.36
CA SER A 244 16.57 7.42 -16.06
C SER A 244 17.77 8.27 -16.49
N SER A 245 18.85 7.61 -16.93
CA SER A 245 20.01 8.30 -17.50
C SER A 245 19.72 8.96 -18.85
N ILE A 246 18.60 8.57 -19.50
CA ILE A 246 18.15 9.16 -20.77
C ILE A 246 17.39 10.46 -20.56
N ALA A 247 16.44 10.47 -19.63
CA ALA A 247 15.56 11.59 -19.39
C ALA A 247 14.89 11.50 -18.02
N TYR A 248 14.49 12.66 -17.49
CA TYR A 248 13.51 12.76 -16.42
C TYR A 248 12.14 13.04 -17.04
N ILE A 249 11.12 12.30 -16.60
CA ILE A 249 9.76 12.46 -17.09
C ILE A 249 8.92 13.07 -15.98
N PHE A 250 8.52 14.31 -16.18
CA PHE A 250 7.64 15.02 -15.26
C PHE A 250 6.19 14.74 -15.64
N VAL A 251 5.41 14.23 -14.71
CA VAL A 251 4.00 13.91 -14.91
C VAL A 251 3.13 14.77 -14.00
N MET A 252 2.06 15.35 -14.54
CA MET A 252 0.95 15.91 -13.79
C MET A 252 -0.27 15.03 -14.01
N SER A 253 -0.72 14.35 -12.96
CA SER A 253 -1.90 13.48 -12.98
C SER A 253 -3.07 14.16 -12.29
N ILE A 254 -4.18 14.31 -12.99
CA ILE A 254 -5.38 15.00 -12.54
C ILE A 254 -6.54 14.00 -12.55
N HIS A 255 -7.08 13.69 -11.37
CA HIS A 255 -8.30 12.89 -11.25
C HIS A 255 -9.51 13.81 -11.49
N LEU A 256 -10.27 13.48 -12.54
CA LEU A 256 -11.37 14.30 -13.02
C LEU A 256 -12.73 13.81 -12.50
N THR A 257 -13.66 14.72 -12.38
CA THR A 257 -15.11 14.46 -12.32
C THR A 257 -15.67 14.21 -13.73
N ASP A 258 -16.95 13.79 -13.85
CA ASP A 258 -17.64 13.72 -15.15
C ASP A 258 -17.60 15.07 -15.88
N SER A 259 -17.87 16.16 -15.14
CA SER A 259 -17.78 17.52 -15.66
C SER A 259 -16.36 17.90 -16.09
N GLY A 260 -15.35 17.46 -15.33
CA GLY A 260 -13.93 17.68 -15.66
C GLY A 260 -13.50 16.96 -16.95
N LEU A 261 -14.02 15.75 -17.17
CA LEU A 261 -13.73 15.00 -18.40
C LEU A 261 -14.19 15.74 -19.68
N GLU A 262 -15.30 16.49 -19.59
CA GLU A 262 -15.79 17.32 -20.69
C GLU A 262 -14.96 18.59 -20.89
N LYS A 263 -14.13 18.97 -19.90
CA LYS A 263 -13.36 20.24 -19.82
C LYS A 263 -11.86 20.06 -19.91
N ILE A 264 -11.37 18.93 -20.43
CA ILE A 264 -9.92 18.63 -20.45
C ILE A 264 -9.08 19.73 -21.11
N PHE A 265 -9.54 20.32 -22.23
CA PHE A 265 -8.81 21.36 -22.91
C PHE A 265 -8.79 22.69 -22.14
N ASP A 266 -9.90 23.02 -21.46
CA ASP A 266 -9.96 24.17 -20.55
C ASP A 266 -9.02 23.98 -19.36
N ILE A 267 -9.01 22.77 -18.78
CA ILE A 267 -8.11 22.39 -17.67
C ILE A 267 -6.65 22.55 -18.08
N ILE A 268 -6.25 22.04 -19.25
CA ILE A 268 -4.90 22.22 -19.79
C ILE A 268 -4.59 23.73 -19.98
N GLY A 269 -5.56 24.50 -20.43
CA GLY A 269 -5.42 25.97 -20.51
C GLY A 269 -5.08 26.62 -19.17
N PHE A 270 -5.73 26.20 -18.06
CA PHE A 270 -5.42 26.68 -16.72
C PHE A 270 -4.08 26.15 -16.18
N VAL A 271 -3.68 24.94 -16.54
CA VAL A 271 -2.31 24.46 -16.26
C VAL A 271 -1.28 25.41 -16.86
N TYR A 272 -1.45 25.81 -18.12
CA TYR A 272 -0.54 26.76 -18.78
C TYR A 272 -0.65 28.21 -18.26
N GLN A 273 -1.81 28.62 -17.75
CA GLN A 273 -1.92 29.88 -17.00
C GLN A 273 -1.06 29.85 -15.71
N TYR A 274 -1.11 28.74 -14.98
CA TYR A 274 -0.30 28.58 -13.77
C TYR A 274 1.21 28.51 -14.09
N ILE A 275 1.59 27.81 -15.16
CA ILE A 275 2.98 27.79 -15.65
C ILE A 275 3.42 29.22 -16.09
N LYS A 276 2.53 29.98 -16.72
CA LYS A 276 2.79 31.41 -17.05
C LYS A 276 3.02 32.22 -15.77
N LEU A 277 2.23 32.03 -14.72
CA LEU A 277 2.46 32.64 -13.42
C LEU A 277 3.86 32.33 -12.89
N LEU A 278 4.28 31.05 -12.92
CA LEU A 278 5.61 30.64 -12.46
C LEU A 278 6.75 31.27 -13.30
N ARG A 279 6.53 31.57 -14.59
CA ARG A 279 7.50 32.25 -15.47
C ARG A 279 7.56 33.74 -15.22
N GLN A 280 6.44 34.36 -14.85
CA GLN A 280 6.36 35.82 -14.59
C GLN A 280 6.90 36.18 -13.21
N VAL A 281 6.69 35.31 -12.23
CA VAL A 281 7.21 35.48 -10.88
C VAL A 281 8.54 34.75 -10.80
N SER A 282 9.63 35.46 -10.52
CA SER A 282 10.95 34.81 -10.33
C SER A 282 10.87 33.70 -9.26
N PRO A 283 11.65 32.62 -9.40
CA PRO A 283 11.72 31.56 -8.38
C PRO A 283 11.97 32.13 -6.98
N GLN A 284 11.25 31.59 -6.00
CA GLN A 284 11.21 32.12 -4.64
C GLN A 284 12.17 31.36 -3.73
N LYS A 285 13.24 32.03 -3.31
CA LYS A 285 14.25 31.41 -2.43
C LYS A 285 13.69 30.94 -1.09
N TRP A 286 12.66 31.59 -0.56
CA TRP A 286 12.03 31.18 0.70
C TRP A 286 11.32 29.81 0.60
N ILE A 287 10.71 29.47 -0.56
CA ILE A 287 10.10 28.15 -0.81
C ILE A 287 11.19 27.08 -0.82
N PHE A 288 12.30 27.32 -1.51
CA PHE A 288 13.45 26.41 -1.48
C PHE A 288 13.98 26.23 -0.05
N LYS A 289 14.01 27.32 0.74
CA LYS A 289 14.44 27.26 2.15
C LYS A 289 13.50 26.40 2.99
N GLU A 290 12.18 26.48 2.81
CA GLU A 290 11.23 25.60 3.48
C GLU A 290 11.47 24.12 3.10
N LEU A 291 11.66 23.81 1.83
CA LEU A 291 11.99 22.44 1.36
C LEU A 291 13.33 21.95 1.94
N GLN A 292 14.33 22.81 2.00
CA GLN A 292 15.62 22.51 2.64
C GLN A 292 15.45 22.20 4.13
N ASP A 293 14.67 23.01 4.86
CA ASP A 293 14.43 22.82 6.29
C ASP A 293 13.69 21.51 6.54
N ILE A 294 12.71 21.17 5.70
CA ILE A 294 11.99 19.90 5.76
C ILE A 294 12.94 18.73 5.48
N GLY A 295 13.74 18.78 4.41
CA GLY A 295 14.68 17.70 4.08
C GLY A 295 15.72 17.48 5.19
N ASN A 296 16.28 18.55 5.74
CA ASN A 296 17.22 18.49 6.87
C ASN A 296 16.58 17.88 8.12
N MET A 297 15.35 18.24 8.42
CA MET A 297 14.58 17.72 9.53
C MET A 297 14.28 16.21 9.36
N GLU A 298 13.85 15.80 8.17
CA GLU A 298 13.60 14.39 7.85
C GLU A 298 14.84 13.54 8.02
N PHE A 299 15.97 13.99 7.46
CA PHE A 299 17.24 13.28 7.62
C PHE A 299 17.70 13.22 9.08
N ARG A 300 17.67 14.35 9.79
CA ARG A 300 18.13 14.42 11.19
C ARG A 300 17.34 13.51 12.13
N PHE A 301 16.05 13.34 11.87
CA PHE A 301 15.13 12.58 12.73
C PHE A 301 14.54 11.37 11.99
N ALA A 302 15.30 10.82 11.03
CA ALA A 302 14.90 9.60 10.34
C ALA A 302 14.76 8.44 11.33
N GLU A 303 13.70 7.65 11.17
CA GLU A 303 13.47 6.45 11.94
C GLU A 303 14.16 5.24 11.29
N GLU A 304 14.37 4.21 12.06
CA GLU A 304 14.91 2.94 11.57
C GLU A 304 13.92 2.31 10.58
N GLN A 305 14.46 1.80 9.47
CA GLN A 305 13.70 1.07 8.45
C GLN A 305 13.99 -0.43 8.55
N PRO A 306 13.16 -1.31 7.94
CA PRO A 306 13.52 -2.70 7.75
C PRO A 306 14.90 -2.82 7.09
N GLN A 307 15.75 -3.70 7.59
CA GLN A 307 17.17 -3.71 7.23
C GLN A 307 17.41 -4.07 5.77
N ASP A 308 16.59 -4.97 5.20
CA ASP A 308 16.69 -5.37 3.79
C ASP A 308 16.23 -4.26 2.84
N ASP A 309 15.16 -3.54 3.18
CA ASP A 309 14.71 -2.36 2.43
C ASP A 309 15.77 -1.26 2.44
N TYR A 310 16.34 -0.97 3.62
CA TYR A 310 17.40 0.03 3.74
C TYR A 310 18.68 -0.36 3.00
N ALA A 311 19.06 -1.64 3.02
CA ALA A 311 20.19 -2.12 2.23
C ALA A 311 19.94 -2.00 0.72
N ALA A 312 18.73 -2.28 0.25
CA ALA A 312 18.32 -2.11 -1.15
C ALA A 312 18.33 -0.64 -1.57
N GLU A 313 17.78 0.26 -0.75
CA GLU A 313 17.81 1.70 -0.95
C GLU A 313 19.25 2.23 -1.09
N LEU A 314 20.12 1.91 -0.13
CA LEU A 314 21.52 2.34 -0.20
C LEU A 314 22.27 1.78 -1.41
N ALA A 315 21.96 0.54 -1.83
CA ALA A 315 22.54 -0.05 -3.05
C ALA A 315 22.09 0.72 -4.31
N GLY A 316 20.83 1.13 -4.37
CA GLY A 316 20.29 2.01 -5.41
C GLY A 316 20.97 3.39 -5.39
N ASN A 317 21.07 3.99 -4.22
CA ASN A 317 21.72 5.30 -4.02
C ASN A 317 23.19 5.32 -4.47
N LEU A 318 23.93 4.22 -4.31
CA LEU A 318 25.31 4.08 -4.82
C LEU A 318 25.41 4.11 -6.35
N LEU A 319 24.30 3.95 -7.09
CA LEU A 319 24.27 4.12 -8.54
C LEU A 319 24.15 5.58 -8.97
N ILE A 320 23.58 6.43 -8.09
CA ILE A 320 23.21 7.83 -8.38
C ILE A 320 24.14 8.80 -7.66
N TYR A 321 24.36 8.60 -6.36
CA TYR A 321 25.12 9.53 -5.52
C TYR A 321 26.59 9.10 -5.34
N PRO A 322 27.52 10.03 -5.12
CA PRO A 322 28.86 9.70 -4.65
C PRO A 322 28.82 9.08 -3.25
N ALA A 323 29.85 8.31 -2.89
CA ALA A 323 29.88 7.52 -1.66
C ALA A 323 29.64 8.33 -0.38
N GLU A 324 30.15 9.57 -0.33
CA GLU A 324 29.96 10.52 0.76
C GLU A 324 28.52 11.02 0.96
N HIS A 325 27.68 10.91 -0.09
CA HIS A 325 26.30 11.38 -0.07
C HIS A 325 25.26 10.24 -0.13
N VAL A 326 25.72 8.97 -0.09
CA VAL A 326 24.84 7.81 -0.30
C VAL A 326 23.70 7.71 0.72
N ILE A 327 23.91 8.19 1.95
CA ILE A 327 22.89 8.09 3.03
C ILE A 327 21.90 9.26 2.97
N TYR A 328 22.34 10.47 2.61
CA TYR A 328 21.51 11.66 2.74
C TYR A 328 21.30 12.46 1.46
N GLY A 329 21.87 12.01 0.34
CA GLY A 329 21.76 12.69 -0.96
C GLY A 329 20.33 12.93 -1.42
N GLU A 330 19.43 12.04 -1.05
CA GLU A 330 18.01 12.15 -1.33
C GLU A 330 17.34 13.34 -0.61
N TYR A 331 17.80 13.67 0.61
CA TYR A 331 17.26 14.76 1.44
C TYR A 331 17.90 16.12 1.16
N MET A 332 18.98 16.17 0.37
CA MET A 332 19.81 17.36 0.20
C MET A 332 19.17 18.41 -0.72
N TYR A 333 18.96 19.61 -0.17
CA TYR A 333 18.67 20.87 -0.89
C TYR A 333 19.80 21.85 -0.57
N GLU A 334 20.95 21.71 -1.24
CA GLU A 334 22.15 22.47 -0.87
C GLU A 334 22.35 23.74 -1.70
N VAL A 335 22.05 23.66 -2.99
CA VAL A 335 22.38 24.70 -3.95
C VAL A 335 21.12 25.33 -4.50
N TRP A 336 20.88 26.60 -4.11
CA TRP A 336 19.86 27.42 -4.76
C TRP A 336 20.34 27.83 -6.16
N ASP A 337 19.62 27.39 -7.20
CA ASP A 337 19.94 27.70 -8.60
C ASP A 337 18.68 28.19 -9.33
N GLU A 338 18.50 29.53 -9.34
CA GLU A 338 17.36 30.18 -9.99
C GLU A 338 17.36 29.96 -11.51
N GLU A 339 18.55 29.97 -12.13
CA GLU A 339 18.69 29.80 -13.58
C GLU A 339 18.34 28.35 -13.99
N MET A 340 18.68 27.36 -13.17
CA MET A 340 18.29 25.99 -13.43
C MET A 340 16.76 25.79 -13.33
N ILE A 341 16.11 26.40 -12.34
CA ILE A 341 14.64 26.37 -12.24
C ILE A 341 14.00 27.01 -13.49
N LYS A 342 14.47 28.16 -13.92
CA LYS A 342 14.01 28.83 -15.16
C LYS A 342 14.26 27.96 -16.40
N HIS A 343 15.43 27.32 -16.45
CA HIS A 343 15.76 26.40 -17.54
C HIS A 343 14.77 25.22 -17.60
N LEU A 344 14.48 24.59 -16.46
CA LEU A 344 13.52 23.51 -16.41
C LEU A 344 12.08 23.94 -16.74
N LEU A 345 11.68 25.16 -16.32
CA LEU A 345 10.40 25.77 -16.73
C LEU A 345 10.27 25.89 -18.26
N GLY A 346 11.39 26.00 -18.99
CA GLY A 346 11.42 26.02 -20.44
C GLY A 346 10.93 24.72 -21.09
N PHE A 347 11.00 23.58 -20.40
CA PHE A 347 10.53 22.30 -20.93
C PHE A 347 9.02 22.10 -20.82
N PHE A 348 8.32 22.90 -20.00
CA PHE A 348 6.86 22.85 -19.89
C PHE A 348 6.17 23.58 -21.04
N MET A 349 6.41 23.11 -22.26
CA MET A 349 5.83 23.67 -23.48
C MET A 349 4.84 22.69 -24.09
N PRO A 350 3.80 23.16 -24.79
CA PRO A 350 2.87 22.30 -25.52
C PRO A 350 3.56 21.34 -26.49
N GLU A 351 4.66 21.78 -27.11
CA GLU A 351 5.47 21.00 -28.05
C GLU A 351 6.25 19.83 -27.40
N ASN A 352 6.43 19.89 -26.08
CA ASN A 352 7.09 18.84 -25.31
C ASN A 352 6.09 18.05 -24.46
N MET A 353 4.80 18.31 -24.61
CA MET A 353 3.75 17.72 -23.79
C MET A 353 3.09 16.53 -24.51
N ARG A 354 3.01 15.41 -23.81
CA ARG A 354 2.12 14.29 -24.13
C ARG A 354 0.85 14.37 -23.29
N ILE A 355 -0.30 14.05 -23.88
CA ILE A 355 -1.59 14.03 -23.19
C ILE A 355 -2.16 12.62 -23.24
N ASP A 356 -2.42 12.03 -22.08
CA ASP A 356 -3.14 10.78 -21.93
C ASP A 356 -4.43 11.00 -21.13
N VAL A 357 -5.56 10.48 -21.63
CA VAL A 357 -6.84 10.49 -20.91
C VAL A 357 -7.29 9.06 -20.70
N VAL A 358 -7.41 8.65 -19.45
CA VAL A 358 -7.84 7.30 -19.07
C VAL A 358 -9.28 7.36 -18.57
N SER A 359 -10.21 6.68 -19.26
CA SER A 359 -11.62 6.68 -18.86
C SER A 359 -12.36 5.45 -19.35
N LYS A 360 -13.28 4.94 -18.51
CA LYS A 360 -14.20 3.88 -18.92
C LYS A 360 -15.27 4.33 -19.91
N SER A 361 -15.56 5.62 -19.97
CA SER A 361 -16.56 6.17 -20.91
C SER A 361 -16.20 5.99 -22.38
N PHE A 362 -14.92 5.73 -22.69
CA PHE A 362 -14.43 5.52 -24.05
C PHE A 362 -14.80 4.16 -24.65
N ALA A 363 -15.33 3.21 -23.88
CA ALA A 363 -15.77 1.89 -24.34
C ALA A 363 -16.77 1.91 -25.52
N LYS A 364 -17.43 3.05 -25.78
CA LYS A 364 -18.45 3.23 -26.84
C LYS A 364 -17.89 3.79 -28.15
N SER A 365 -16.61 4.15 -28.22
CA SER A 365 -15.97 4.64 -29.46
C SER A 365 -15.84 3.52 -30.49
N GLN A 366 -15.81 3.83 -31.80
CA GLN A 366 -15.79 2.81 -32.89
C GLN A 366 -14.41 2.60 -33.50
N ASP A 367 -13.51 3.57 -33.45
CA ASP A 367 -12.18 3.51 -34.08
C ASP A 367 -11.06 3.34 -33.04
N PHE A 368 -10.86 2.11 -32.58
CA PHE A 368 -9.79 1.81 -31.65
C PHE A 368 -8.57 1.19 -32.30
N HIS A 369 -7.39 1.62 -31.82
CA HIS A 369 -6.15 0.87 -31.91
C HIS A 369 -6.04 -0.08 -30.69
N TYR A 370 -5.18 -1.10 -30.84
CA TYR A 370 -4.91 -2.06 -29.77
C TYR A 370 -3.43 -2.07 -29.42
N GLU A 371 -3.12 -1.90 -28.16
CA GLU A 371 -1.79 -2.18 -27.67
C GLU A 371 -1.61 -3.71 -27.59
N PRO A 372 -0.54 -4.29 -28.21
CA PRO A 372 -0.49 -5.72 -28.51
C PRO A 372 -0.24 -6.65 -27.31
N TRP A 373 0.22 -6.14 -26.17
CA TRP A 373 0.59 -6.95 -25.02
C TRP A 373 -0.52 -7.04 -23.98
N PHE A 374 -1.04 -5.91 -23.54
CA PHE A 374 -2.18 -5.82 -22.60
C PHE A 374 -3.54 -5.88 -23.31
N GLY A 375 -3.56 -5.77 -24.64
CA GLY A 375 -4.82 -5.71 -25.40
C GLY A 375 -5.60 -4.42 -25.12
N SER A 376 -4.93 -3.38 -24.66
CA SER A 376 -5.56 -2.11 -24.31
C SER A 376 -6.12 -1.41 -25.54
N ARG A 377 -7.38 -0.98 -25.46
CA ARG A 377 -8.03 -0.21 -26.52
C ARG A 377 -7.75 1.27 -26.34
N TYR A 378 -7.27 1.95 -27.39
CA TYR A 378 -6.97 3.36 -27.32
C TYR A 378 -7.24 4.08 -28.64
N THR A 379 -7.41 5.39 -28.59
CA THR A 379 -7.44 6.28 -29.78
C THR A 379 -6.26 7.23 -29.73
N GLU A 380 -5.81 7.66 -30.91
CA GLU A 380 -4.80 8.70 -31.08
C GLU A 380 -5.41 9.85 -31.89
N GLU A 381 -5.34 11.07 -31.37
CA GLU A 381 -5.93 12.27 -31.97
C GLU A 381 -4.86 13.35 -32.11
N ASP A 382 -4.93 14.11 -33.20
CA ASP A 382 -4.11 15.30 -33.35
C ASP A 382 -4.74 16.49 -32.60
N ILE A 383 -3.93 17.20 -31.84
CA ILE A 383 -4.36 18.43 -31.18
C ILE A 383 -4.36 19.57 -32.21
N SER A 384 -5.45 20.35 -32.24
CA SER A 384 -5.55 21.45 -33.19
C SER A 384 -4.45 22.50 -32.99
N PRO A 385 -3.87 23.05 -34.06
CA PRO A 385 -2.87 24.10 -33.96
C PRO A 385 -3.33 25.32 -33.15
N SER A 386 -4.63 25.63 -33.17
CA SER A 386 -5.22 26.72 -32.40
C SER A 386 -5.17 26.52 -30.90
N LEU A 387 -5.39 25.25 -30.43
CA LEU A 387 -5.22 24.88 -29.02
C LEU A 387 -3.74 24.95 -28.61
N MET A 388 -2.84 24.44 -29.45
CA MET A 388 -1.40 24.51 -29.20
C MET A 388 -0.94 25.94 -29.05
N GLU A 389 -1.42 26.86 -29.91
CA GLU A 389 -1.10 28.29 -29.82
C GLU A 389 -1.69 28.94 -28.55
N LEU A 390 -2.93 28.58 -28.19
CA LEU A 390 -3.59 29.08 -26.98
C LEU A 390 -2.81 28.67 -25.72
N TRP A 391 -2.29 27.44 -25.67
CA TRP A 391 -1.51 26.96 -24.52
C TRP A 391 -0.07 27.53 -24.51
N ARG A 392 0.51 27.83 -25.69
CA ARG A 392 1.80 28.49 -25.78
C ARG A 392 1.72 29.95 -25.29
N ASN A 393 0.65 30.62 -25.62
CA ASN A 393 0.37 32.00 -25.26
C ASN A 393 -0.96 32.11 -24.49
N PRO A 394 -1.02 31.60 -23.26
CA PRO A 394 -2.26 31.60 -22.49
C PRO A 394 -2.74 33.04 -22.19
N PRO A 395 -4.07 33.21 -22.04
CA PRO A 395 -4.65 34.53 -21.71
C PRO A 395 -4.15 35.07 -20.38
N GLU A 396 -4.72 36.15 -19.89
CA GLU A 396 -4.42 36.67 -18.55
C GLU A 396 -4.66 35.58 -17.50
N ILE A 397 -3.79 35.58 -16.49
CA ILE A 397 -3.83 34.61 -15.41
C ILE A 397 -5.07 34.90 -14.56
N ASP A 398 -5.86 33.86 -14.27
CA ASP A 398 -7.01 33.99 -13.37
C ASP A 398 -6.53 34.48 -11.99
N VAL A 399 -7.22 35.46 -11.44
CA VAL A 399 -6.84 36.13 -10.18
C VAL A 399 -6.85 35.19 -8.95
N SER A 400 -7.52 34.06 -9.05
CA SER A 400 -7.54 33.04 -8.01
C SER A 400 -6.28 32.17 -8.00
N LEU A 401 -5.49 32.16 -9.08
CA LEU A 401 -4.23 31.43 -9.18
C LEU A 401 -3.08 32.25 -8.56
N GLN A 402 -2.49 31.72 -7.51
CA GLN A 402 -1.46 32.40 -6.72
C GLN A 402 -0.39 31.41 -6.26
N LEU A 403 0.79 31.92 -5.91
CA LEU A 403 1.80 31.12 -5.22
C LEU A 403 1.33 30.74 -3.81
N PRO A 404 1.81 29.59 -3.25
CA PRO A 404 1.51 29.22 -1.88
C PRO A 404 2.02 30.27 -0.87
N SER A 405 1.39 30.33 0.29
CA SER A 405 1.89 31.05 1.45
C SER A 405 2.87 30.18 2.25
N GLN A 406 3.62 30.83 3.16
CA GLN A 406 4.51 30.13 4.09
C GLN A 406 3.73 29.08 4.91
N ASN A 407 4.38 27.95 5.16
CA ASN A 407 3.77 26.82 5.86
C ASN A 407 3.91 26.98 7.38
N GLU A 408 2.79 27.25 8.06
CA GLU A 408 2.73 27.46 9.52
C GLU A 408 3.01 26.18 10.35
N PHE A 409 2.98 24.99 9.71
CA PHE A 409 3.16 23.72 10.40
C PHE A 409 4.62 23.24 10.45
N ILE A 410 5.55 23.92 9.78
CA ILE A 410 6.98 23.60 9.89
C ILE A 410 7.40 23.77 11.35
N PRO A 411 7.91 22.70 12.01
CA PRO A 411 8.26 22.76 13.42
C PRO A 411 9.47 23.65 13.69
N THR A 412 9.48 24.26 14.85
CA THR A 412 10.57 25.12 15.34
C THR A 412 11.14 24.63 16.67
N ASP A 413 10.40 23.82 17.43
CA ASP A 413 10.83 23.20 18.67
C ASP A 413 11.05 21.69 18.48
N PHE A 414 12.29 21.26 18.71
CA PHE A 414 12.74 19.86 18.66
C PHE A 414 13.21 19.32 20.01
N SER A 415 12.84 19.97 21.10
CA SER A 415 13.22 19.54 22.45
C SER A 415 12.59 18.19 22.81
N ILE A 416 13.36 17.35 23.49
CA ILE A 416 12.96 16.00 23.89
C ILE A 416 12.50 16.00 25.34
N ARG A 417 11.23 15.73 25.56
CA ARG A 417 10.57 15.75 26.90
C ARG A 417 11.14 14.70 27.86
N ALA A 418 11.59 13.55 27.34
CA ALA A 418 12.19 12.49 28.17
C ALA A 418 13.52 12.91 28.87
N ASN A 419 14.18 13.94 28.35
CA ASN A 419 15.44 14.44 28.97
C ASN A 419 15.19 15.27 30.23
N ASP A 420 13.96 15.76 30.43
CA ASP A 420 13.56 16.61 31.54
C ASP A 420 13.17 15.80 32.78
N ILE A 421 13.10 14.46 32.66
CA ILE A 421 12.67 13.57 33.74
C ILE A 421 13.92 13.04 34.49
N SER A 422 13.97 13.24 35.79
CA SER A 422 15.02 12.68 36.66
C SER A 422 15.05 11.14 36.57
N ASN A 423 16.26 10.57 36.54
CA ASN A 423 16.55 9.14 36.36
C ASN A 423 15.88 8.16 37.34
N ASP A 424 15.12 8.64 38.32
CA ASP A 424 14.50 7.84 39.40
C ASP A 424 13.05 7.37 39.08
N LEU A 425 12.46 7.78 37.95
CA LEU A 425 11.14 7.28 37.55
C LEU A 425 11.28 5.99 36.75
N VAL A 426 10.72 4.93 37.28
CA VAL A 426 10.57 3.63 36.61
C VAL A 426 10.09 3.84 35.19
N THR A 427 10.86 3.41 34.20
CA THR A 427 10.48 3.44 32.78
C THR A 427 9.19 2.65 32.58
N VAL A 428 8.08 3.35 32.35
CA VAL A 428 6.78 2.72 32.09
C VAL A 428 6.87 2.09 30.70
N SER A 429 6.79 0.76 30.66
CA SER A 429 6.91 -0.01 29.42
C SER A 429 5.64 -0.01 28.57
N SER A 430 4.49 0.34 29.15
CA SER A 430 3.16 0.22 28.53
C SER A 430 2.34 1.51 28.74
N PRO A 431 1.39 1.81 27.85
CA PRO A 431 0.47 2.93 28.05
C PRO A 431 -0.33 2.80 29.34
N THR A 432 -0.55 3.93 30.02
CA THR A 432 -1.42 4.04 31.20
C THR A 432 -2.70 4.80 30.84
N CYS A 433 -3.83 4.38 31.38
CA CYS A 433 -5.09 5.11 31.24
C CYS A 433 -5.06 6.32 32.20
N ILE A 434 -4.95 7.52 31.63
CA ILE A 434 -4.89 8.78 32.43
C ILE A 434 -6.23 9.48 32.59
N ILE A 435 -7.20 9.14 31.75
CA ILE A 435 -8.58 9.64 31.81
C ILE A 435 -9.51 8.47 31.51
N ASP A 436 -10.50 8.25 32.38
CA ASP A 436 -11.57 7.26 32.20
C ASP A 436 -12.91 7.89 32.59
N GLU A 437 -13.50 8.62 31.65
CA GLU A 437 -14.76 9.34 31.79
C GLU A 437 -15.83 8.81 30.81
N PRO A 438 -17.11 9.02 31.06
CA PRO A 438 -18.18 8.52 30.18
C PRO A 438 -18.05 8.96 28.71
N LEU A 439 -17.49 10.14 28.44
CA LEU A 439 -17.26 10.67 27.10
C LEU A 439 -15.96 10.19 26.48
N ILE A 440 -14.89 10.09 27.29
CA ILE A 440 -13.53 9.84 26.78
C ILE A 440 -12.75 8.90 27.69
N ARG A 441 -12.11 7.91 27.08
CA ARG A 441 -11.05 7.08 27.68
C ARG A 441 -9.74 7.40 26.97
N PHE A 442 -8.70 7.78 27.76
CA PHE A 442 -7.49 8.29 27.16
C PHE A 442 -6.24 7.65 27.75
N TRP A 443 -5.46 7.04 26.87
CA TRP A 443 -4.23 6.33 27.17
C TRP A 443 -3.02 7.18 26.84
N TYR A 444 -2.00 7.10 27.65
CA TYR A 444 -0.77 7.89 27.53
C TYR A 444 0.49 7.08 27.76
N LYS A 445 1.52 7.34 26.95
CA LYS A 445 2.89 6.86 27.15
C LYS A 445 3.89 7.87 26.59
N LEU A 446 4.83 8.34 27.45
CA LEU A 446 5.98 9.13 27.01
C LEU A 446 6.95 8.21 26.26
N ASP A 447 7.47 8.65 25.10
CA ASP A 447 8.56 7.96 24.44
C ASP A 447 9.88 8.18 25.16
N ASN A 448 10.46 7.09 25.64
CA ASN A 448 11.80 7.05 26.20
C ASN A 448 12.73 6.08 25.44
N THR A 449 12.26 5.51 24.36
CA THR A 449 12.93 4.50 23.52
C THR A 449 13.62 5.14 22.33
N PHE A 450 12.85 5.84 21.50
CA PHE A 450 13.32 6.43 20.24
C PHE A 450 13.89 7.82 20.42
N LYS A 451 13.35 8.60 21.39
CA LYS A 451 13.78 9.97 21.72
C LYS A 451 13.82 10.90 20.52
N LEU A 452 12.74 10.86 19.76
CA LEU A 452 12.50 11.72 18.61
C LEU A 452 11.53 12.84 18.96
N PRO A 453 11.61 14.03 18.33
CA PRO A 453 10.65 15.11 18.52
C PRO A 453 9.33 14.83 17.77
N ARG A 454 8.81 13.61 17.92
CA ARG A 454 7.60 13.10 17.26
C ARG A 454 6.59 12.58 18.27
N ALA A 455 5.33 12.66 17.93
CA ALA A 455 4.24 12.06 18.69
C ALA A 455 3.15 11.52 17.77
N ASN A 456 2.48 10.47 18.27
CA ASN A 456 1.34 9.85 17.61
C ASN A 456 0.12 9.98 18.51
N THR A 457 -0.93 10.63 18.01
CA THR A 457 -2.21 10.79 18.69
C THR A 457 -3.29 10.16 17.86
N TYR A 458 -3.87 9.10 18.39
CA TYR A 458 -4.88 8.28 17.72
C TYR A 458 -6.20 8.34 18.50
N PHE A 459 -7.30 8.53 17.79
CA PHE A 459 -8.63 8.62 18.38
C PHE A 459 -9.61 7.76 17.59
N ARG A 460 -10.39 6.97 18.29
CA ARG A 460 -11.55 6.26 17.76
C ARG A 460 -12.81 6.86 18.39
N ILE A 461 -13.67 7.39 17.55
CA ILE A 461 -14.87 8.12 17.93
C ILE A 461 -16.07 7.29 17.49
N ASN A 462 -16.86 6.76 18.45
CA ASN A 462 -18.13 6.13 18.17
C ASN A 462 -19.18 7.20 17.90
N LEU A 463 -19.91 7.05 16.81
CA LEU A 463 -20.94 7.98 16.32
C LEU A 463 -22.32 7.36 16.55
N LYS A 464 -23.27 8.16 17.05
CA LYS A 464 -24.63 7.69 17.31
C LYS A 464 -25.35 7.32 16.01
N GLY A 465 -25.87 6.09 15.95
CA GLY A 465 -26.69 5.64 14.85
C GLY A 465 -25.98 5.48 13.50
N GLY A 466 -24.65 5.67 13.47
CA GLY A 466 -23.85 5.71 12.22
C GLY A 466 -23.86 4.42 11.41
N TYR A 467 -24.26 3.29 12.01
CA TYR A 467 -24.24 1.97 11.38
C TYR A 467 -25.49 1.12 11.66
N ASP A 468 -26.62 1.76 12.06
CA ASP A 468 -27.84 1.05 12.44
C ASP A 468 -28.52 0.37 11.25
N ASN A 469 -28.36 0.92 10.06
CA ASN A 469 -28.90 0.40 8.81
C ASN A 469 -28.04 0.90 7.62
N VAL A 470 -28.28 0.36 6.43
CA VAL A 470 -27.55 0.70 5.20
C VAL A 470 -27.60 2.19 4.87
N LYS A 471 -28.77 2.82 5.04
CA LYS A 471 -28.94 4.26 4.77
C LYS A 471 -28.05 5.08 5.68
N ASN A 472 -28.04 4.80 6.97
CA ASN A 472 -27.22 5.50 7.96
C ASN A 472 -25.73 5.25 7.70
N CYS A 473 -25.34 4.03 7.36
CA CYS A 473 -23.98 3.69 6.99
C CYS A 473 -23.48 4.57 5.84
N ILE A 474 -24.23 4.64 4.74
CA ILE A 474 -23.79 5.42 3.58
C ILE A 474 -23.86 6.94 3.81
N LEU A 475 -24.79 7.42 4.63
CA LEU A 475 -24.83 8.82 5.05
C LEU A 475 -23.62 9.18 5.90
N THR A 476 -23.19 8.28 6.78
CA THR A 476 -21.97 8.45 7.58
C THR A 476 -20.72 8.46 6.69
N GLU A 477 -20.62 7.54 5.74
CA GLU A 477 -19.52 7.52 4.76
C GLU A 477 -19.48 8.82 3.95
N LEU A 478 -20.63 9.29 3.42
CA LEU A 478 -20.71 10.56 2.69
C LEU A 478 -20.28 11.75 3.56
N PHE A 479 -20.75 11.81 4.81
CA PHE A 479 -20.34 12.86 5.73
C PHE A 479 -18.84 12.90 5.94
N ILE A 480 -18.21 11.75 6.15
CA ILE A 480 -16.76 11.66 6.38
C ILE A 480 -15.98 12.02 5.11
N HIS A 481 -16.42 11.58 3.92
CA HIS A 481 -15.77 11.96 2.66
C HIS A 481 -15.85 13.47 2.40
N LEU A 482 -17.00 14.08 2.68
CA LEU A 482 -17.19 15.53 2.57
C LEU A 482 -16.36 16.30 3.59
N LEU A 483 -16.25 15.79 4.82
CA LEU A 483 -15.39 16.38 5.84
C LEU A 483 -13.91 16.30 5.45
N LYS A 484 -13.47 15.18 4.92
CA LYS A 484 -12.09 15.03 4.39
C LYS A 484 -11.82 16.01 3.26
N ASP A 485 -12.79 16.22 2.38
CA ASP A 485 -12.69 17.19 1.30
C ASP A 485 -12.54 18.62 1.82
N GLU A 486 -13.29 19.00 2.85
CA GLU A 486 -13.17 20.31 3.52
C GLU A 486 -11.82 20.48 4.23
N LEU A 487 -11.33 19.42 4.87
CA LEU A 487 -10.06 19.43 5.61
C LEU A 487 -8.83 19.39 4.70
N ASN A 488 -8.97 19.16 3.40
CA ASN A 488 -7.86 18.86 2.50
C ASN A 488 -6.75 19.91 2.53
N GLU A 489 -7.09 21.20 2.45
CA GLU A 489 -6.11 22.30 2.44
C GLU A 489 -5.21 22.30 3.69
N ILE A 490 -5.80 22.17 4.87
CA ILE A 490 -5.07 22.21 6.14
C ILE A 490 -4.25 20.92 6.37
N ILE A 491 -4.83 19.76 6.01
CA ILE A 491 -4.14 18.47 6.10
C ILE A 491 -2.94 18.46 5.15
N TYR A 492 -3.10 18.95 3.93
CA TYR A 492 -2.01 19.01 2.96
C TYR A 492 -0.85 19.89 3.46
N GLN A 493 -1.12 21.08 3.97
CA GLN A 493 -0.07 21.97 4.52
C GLN A 493 0.71 21.30 5.65
N ALA A 494 0.00 20.62 6.57
CA ALA A 494 0.61 19.89 7.67
C ALA A 494 1.44 18.69 7.17
N SER A 495 0.92 17.95 6.18
CA SER A 495 1.62 16.80 5.58
C SER A 495 2.93 17.21 4.90
N VAL A 496 2.95 18.33 4.20
CA VAL A 496 4.22 18.92 3.65
C VAL A 496 5.25 19.14 4.76
N ALA A 497 4.82 19.56 5.95
CA ALA A 497 5.67 19.70 7.13
C ALA A 497 5.88 18.40 7.94
N LYS A 498 5.53 17.23 7.35
CA LYS A 498 5.65 15.89 7.99
C LYS A 498 4.85 15.74 9.28
N LEU A 499 3.71 16.39 9.32
CA LEU A 499 2.68 16.23 10.35
C LEU A 499 1.41 15.71 9.66
N GLU A 500 1.21 14.39 9.76
CA GLU A 500 0.22 13.66 8.99
C GLU A 500 -1.13 13.59 9.71
N THR A 501 -2.21 13.61 8.93
CA THR A 501 -3.56 13.38 9.42
C THR A 501 -4.22 12.27 8.60
N SER A 502 -4.69 11.23 9.27
CA SER A 502 -5.48 10.16 8.67
C SER A 502 -6.90 10.17 9.25
N VAL A 503 -7.90 10.20 8.37
CA VAL A 503 -9.32 10.11 8.74
C VAL A 503 -9.90 8.92 8.02
N SER A 504 -10.39 7.92 8.76
CA SER A 504 -11.00 6.70 8.22
C SER A 504 -12.25 6.30 8.99
N ILE A 505 -13.07 5.44 8.40
CA ILE A 505 -14.30 4.97 9.02
C ILE A 505 -14.30 3.46 9.14
N PHE A 506 -14.74 2.94 10.27
CA PHE A 506 -14.92 1.53 10.57
C PHE A 506 -16.29 1.33 11.23
N SER A 507 -17.28 0.85 10.47
CA SER A 507 -18.67 0.72 10.94
C SER A 507 -19.23 2.09 11.42
N ASP A 508 -19.57 2.22 12.71
CA ASP A 508 -20.00 3.47 13.35
C ASP A 508 -18.85 4.30 13.95
N LYS A 509 -17.60 3.88 13.71
CA LYS A 509 -16.42 4.45 14.37
C LYS A 509 -15.60 5.26 13.37
N LEU A 510 -15.43 6.53 13.67
CA LEU A 510 -14.48 7.40 13.00
C LEU A 510 -13.12 7.24 13.66
N GLU A 511 -12.08 6.90 12.90
CA GLU A 511 -10.71 6.94 13.37
C GLU A 511 -10.01 8.19 12.84
N LEU A 512 -9.51 9.01 13.76
CA LEU A 512 -8.67 10.17 13.49
C LEU A 512 -7.30 9.92 14.06
N LYS A 513 -6.26 9.99 13.20
CA LYS A 513 -4.86 9.92 13.61
C LYS A 513 -4.16 11.20 13.21
N VAL A 514 -3.45 11.82 14.14
CA VAL A 514 -2.55 12.95 13.88
C VAL A 514 -1.18 12.56 14.44
N TYR A 515 -0.16 12.49 13.57
CA TYR A 515 1.14 11.96 13.94
C TYR A 515 2.27 12.61 13.13
N GLY A 516 3.46 12.64 13.70
CA GLY A 516 4.65 13.26 13.12
C GLY A 516 5.35 14.18 14.11
N PHE A 517 5.93 15.29 13.66
CA PHE A 517 6.61 16.23 14.55
C PHE A 517 5.63 16.90 15.51
N ASN A 518 5.91 16.80 16.83
CA ASN A 518 4.93 17.13 17.86
C ASN A 518 4.69 18.63 18.10
N ASP A 519 5.60 19.51 17.68
CA ASP A 519 5.54 20.97 17.96
C ASP A 519 4.19 21.59 17.54
N LYS A 520 3.73 21.33 16.30
CA LYS A 520 2.49 21.89 15.76
C LYS A 520 1.27 20.96 15.87
N LEU A 521 1.42 19.76 16.45
CA LEU A 521 0.34 18.77 16.53
C LEU A 521 -0.91 19.28 17.27
N PRO A 522 -0.83 19.94 18.46
CA PRO A 522 -2.01 20.46 19.14
C PRO A 522 -2.74 21.53 18.32
N VAL A 523 -2.00 22.34 17.57
CA VAL A 523 -2.55 23.41 16.72
C VAL A 523 -3.34 22.78 15.56
N LEU A 524 -2.75 21.81 14.86
CA LEU A 524 -3.43 21.08 13.78
C LEU A 524 -4.69 20.39 14.29
N LEU A 525 -4.59 19.63 15.39
CA LEU A 525 -5.72 18.91 15.96
C LEU A 525 -6.86 19.87 16.32
N SER A 526 -6.54 21.00 16.95
CA SER A 526 -7.55 22.02 17.29
C SER A 526 -8.28 22.56 16.06
N LYS A 527 -7.53 22.86 14.98
CA LYS A 527 -8.11 23.36 13.72
C LYS A 527 -8.99 22.29 13.05
N VAL A 528 -8.50 21.04 12.96
CA VAL A 528 -9.26 19.90 12.40
C VAL A 528 -10.57 19.67 13.13
N LEU A 529 -10.53 19.66 14.47
CA LEU A 529 -11.74 19.44 15.29
C LEU A 529 -12.72 20.63 15.22
N ALA A 530 -12.22 21.87 15.18
CA ALA A 530 -13.05 23.06 15.03
C ALA A 530 -13.81 23.05 13.69
N ILE A 531 -13.14 22.71 12.60
CA ILE A 531 -13.77 22.53 11.29
C ILE A 531 -14.79 21.39 11.36
N ALA A 532 -14.42 20.22 11.89
CA ALA A 532 -15.31 19.06 12.01
C ALA A 532 -16.60 19.37 12.80
N LYS A 533 -16.52 20.23 13.83
CA LYS A 533 -17.68 20.65 14.62
C LYS A 533 -18.68 21.49 13.83
N SER A 534 -18.17 22.47 13.07
CA SER A 534 -19.01 23.47 12.37
C SER A 534 -19.34 23.09 10.93
N PHE A 535 -18.70 22.05 10.39
CA PHE A 535 -18.81 21.67 8.99
C PHE A 535 -20.25 21.32 8.59
N LEU A 536 -20.71 21.94 7.52
CA LEU A 536 -21.95 21.61 6.81
C LEU A 536 -21.66 21.58 5.31
N PRO A 537 -22.00 20.48 4.62
CA PRO A 537 -21.71 20.32 3.20
C PRO A 537 -22.50 21.28 2.32
N SER A 538 -21.87 21.78 1.24
CA SER A 538 -22.55 22.54 0.18
C SER A 538 -23.12 21.59 -0.88
N ASP A 539 -24.10 22.09 -1.68
CA ASP A 539 -24.74 21.30 -2.74
C ASP A 539 -23.73 20.89 -3.83
N ASP A 540 -22.87 21.79 -4.24
CA ASP A 540 -21.87 21.51 -5.28
C ASP A 540 -20.86 20.46 -4.81
N ARG A 541 -20.34 20.55 -3.58
CA ARG A 541 -19.41 19.54 -3.04
C ARG A 541 -20.09 18.21 -2.81
N PHE A 542 -21.35 18.23 -2.34
CA PHE A 542 -22.14 17.01 -2.17
C PHE A 542 -22.27 16.22 -3.48
N LYS A 543 -22.55 16.89 -4.61
CA LYS A 543 -22.67 16.24 -5.92
C LYS A 543 -21.35 15.59 -6.35
N VAL A 544 -20.23 16.33 -6.24
CA VAL A 544 -18.90 15.83 -6.61
C VAL A 544 -18.49 14.64 -5.75
N ILE A 545 -18.62 14.74 -4.44
CA ILE A 545 -18.21 13.66 -3.53
C ILE A 545 -19.15 12.45 -3.64
N LYS A 546 -20.45 12.66 -3.84
CA LYS A 546 -21.38 11.55 -4.12
C LYS A 546 -20.98 10.80 -5.37
N GLU A 547 -20.59 11.48 -6.45
CA GLU A 547 -20.08 10.90 -7.68
C GLU A 547 -18.82 10.06 -7.44
N ASP A 548 -17.87 10.59 -6.65
CA ASP A 548 -16.63 9.89 -6.30
C ASP A 548 -16.88 8.63 -5.45
N VAL A 549 -17.79 8.71 -4.48
CA VAL A 549 -18.22 7.55 -3.68
C VAL A 549 -18.92 6.49 -4.55
N VAL A 550 -19.74 6.89 -5.51
CA VAL A 550 -20.36 5.97 -6.50
C VAL A 550 -19.28 5.23 -7.27
N ARG A 551 -18.26 5.91 -7.78
CA ARG A 551 -17.13 5.28 -8.49
C ARG A 551 -16.35 4.33 -7.59
N THR A 552 -16.05 4.75 -6.37
CA THR A 552 -15.36 3.90 -5.38
C THR A 552 -16.12 2.60 -5.13
N LEU A 553 -17.44 2.68 -4.92
CA LEU A 553 -18.28 1.49 -4.73
C LEU A 553 -18.33 0.61 -5.98
N LYS A 554 -18.44 1.19 -7.17
CA LYS A 554 -18.38 0.43 -8.44
C LYS A 554 -17.04 -0.29 -8.63
N ASN A 555 -15.94 0.32 -8.22
CA ASN A 555 -14.60 -0.24 -8.33
C ASN A 555 -14.25 -1.25 -7.22
N THR A 556 -15.07 -1.32 -6.17
CA THR A 556 -14.88 -2.30 -5.10
C THR A 556 -15.05 -3.72 -5.65
N ASN A 557 -14.20 -4.65 -5.20
CA ASN A 557 -14.20 -6.06 -5.61
C ASN A 557 -13.83 -6.32 -7.09
N MET A 558 -13.17 -5.38 -7.77
CA MET A 558 -12.65 -5.60 -9.13
C MET A 558 -11.46 -6.57 -9.15
N LYS A 559 -10.69 -6.68 -8.06
CA LYS A 559 -9.59 -7.62 -7.91
C LYS A 559 -10.09 -8.91 -7.22
N PRO A 560 -9.86 -10.10 -7.80
CA PRO A 560 -10.38 -11.36 -7.25
C PRO A 560 -9.94 -11.67 -5.82
N LEU A 561 -8.67 -11.41 -5.44
CA LEU A 561 -8.17 -11.60 -4.08
C LEU A 561 -8.88 -10.71 -3.05
N SER A 562 -9.05 -9.43 -3.35
CA SER A 562 -9.80 -8.53 -2.45
C SER A 562 -11.27 -8.94 -2.36
N HIS A 563 -11.83 -9.44 -3.48
CA HIS A 563 -13.20 -9.92 -3.53
C HIS A 563 -13.40 -11.17 -2.67
N SER A 564 -12.46 -12.13 -2.68
CA SER A 564 -12.58 -13.33 -1.83
C SER A 564 -12.58 -12.97 -0.34
N SER A 565 -11.67 -12.09 0.09
CA SER A 565 -11.62 -11.61 1.48
C SER A 565 -12.87 -10.81 1.89
N TYR A 566 -13.39 -9.98 0.98
CA TYR A 566 -14.68 -9.29 1.17
C TYR A 566 -15.83 -10.28 1.38
N LEU A 567 -15.94 -11.32 0.53
CA LEU A 567 -16.98 -12.34 0.63
C LEU A 567 -16.86 -13.18 1.92
N ARG A 568 -15.63 -13.47 2.36
CA ARG A 568 -15.41 -14.14 3.65
C ARG A 568 -15.95 -13.30 4.80
N LEU A 569 -15.60 -12.00 4.85
CA LEU A 569 -16.12 -11.10 5.89
C LEU A 569 -17.63 -10.91 5.79
N GLN A 570 -18.18 -10.85 4.57
CA GLN A 570 -19.63 -10.78 4.34
C GLN A 570 -20.36 -11.99 4.93
N VAL A 571 -19.78 -13.19 4.86
CA VAL A 571 -20.34 -14.40 5.50
C VAL A 571 -20.17 -14.35 7.02
N LEU A 572 -18.99 -14.00 7.52
CA LEU A 572 -18.63 -14.13 8.93
C LEU A 572 -19.21 -13.03 9.83
N CYS A 573 -19.26 -11.78 9.37
CA CYS A 573 -19.69 -10.66 10.21
C CYS A 573 -21.22 -10.57 10.27
N GLN A 574 -21.76 -10.36 11.47
CA GLN A 574 -23.22 -10.20 11.68
C GLN A 574 -23.75 -9.00 10.88
N SER A 575 -23.18 -7.85 11.11
CA SER A 575 -23.50 -6.61 10.38
C SER A 575 -22.47 -6.42 9.28
N PHE A 576 -22.93 -6.50 8.05
CA PHE A 576 -22.11 -6.28 6.88
C PHE A 576 -23.01 -5.81 5.74
N TYR A 577 -22.86 -4.56 5.35
CA TYR A 577 -23.66 -3.97 4.30
C TYR A 577 -22.97 -4.13 2.95
N ASP A 578 -23.67 -4.77 2.03
CA ASP A 578 -23.16 -5.08 0.69
C ASP A 578 -22.94 -3.82 -0.16
N VAL A 579 -21.91 -3.86 -0.99
CA VAL A 579 -21.55 -2.73 -1.88
C VAL A 579 -22.68 -2.41 -2.87
N ASP A 580 -23.35 -3.40 -3.43
CA ASP A 580 -24.43 -3.17 -4.42
C ASP A 580 -25.68 -2.62 -3.74
N GLU A 581 -25.95 -3.04 -2.49
CA GLU A 581 -27.02 -2.46 -1.66
C GLU A 581 -26.72 -0.99 -1.31
N LYS A 582 -25.48 -0.70 -0.88
CA LYS A 582 -25.00 0.67 -0.63
C LYS A 582 -25.17 1.54 -1.88
N LEU A 583 -24.74 1.04 -3.03
CA LEU A 583 -24.81 1.76 -4.30
C LEU A 583 -26.28 2.07 -4.70
N SER A 584 -27.19 1.11 -4.53
CA SER A 584 -28.59 1.29 -4.80
C SER A 584 -29.20 2.42 -3.95
N ILE A 585 -28.93 2.44 -2.65
CA ILE A 585 -29.41 3.47 -1.72
C ILE A 585 -28.76 4.83 -2.03
N LEU A 586 -27.46 4.85 -2.28
CA LEU A 586 -26.71 6.08 -2.55
C LEU A 586 -27.30 6.86 -3.73
N HIS A 587 -27.74 6.20 -4.79
CA HIS A 587 -28.36 6.88 -5.95
C HIS A 587 -29.57 7.73 -5.56
N GLY A 588 -30.39 7.28 -4.59
CA GLY A 588 -31.58 7.97 -4.11
C GLY A 588 -31.33 9.06 -3.06
N LEU A 589 -30.13 9.14 -2.47
CA LEU A 589 -29.84 10.08 -1.39
C LEU A 589 -29.66 11.51 -1.90
N SER A 590 -30.20 12.46 -1.14
CA SER A 590 -30.10 13.89 -1.37
C SER A 590 -29.25 14.58 -0.29
N LEU A 591 -28.82 15.82 -0.56
CA LEU A 591 -28.19 16.66 0.45
C LEU A 591 -29.12 16.87 1.68
N ALA A 592 -30.44 17.00 1.45
CA ALA A 592 -31.42 17.16 2.52
C ALA A 592 -31.44 15.95 3.49
N ASP A 593 -31.32 14.72 2.97
CA ASP A 593 -31.20 13.52 3.81
C ASP A 593 -29.97 13.59 4.71
N LEU A 594 -28.82 14.00 4.14
CA LEU A 594 -27.57 14.13 4.88
C LEU A 594 -27.67 15.26 5.94
N MET A 595 -28.20 16.42 5.58
CA MET A 595 -28.35 17.55 6.48
C MET A 595 -29.27 17.24 7.66
N ALA A 596 -30.30 16.42 7.45
CA ALA A 596 -31.18 15.95 8.52
C ALA A 596 -30.49 14.94 9.45
N PHE A 597 -29.53 14.14 8.93
CA PHE A 597 -28.83 13.11 9.67
C PHE A 597 -27.66 13.63 10.52
N ILE A 598 -26.93 14.65 10.06
CA ILE A 598 -25.72 15.17 10.73
C ILE A 598 -25.96 15.56 12.22
N PRO A 599 -27.03 16.24 12.59
CA PRO A 599 -27.29 16.60 13.99
C PRO A 599 -27.44 15.38 14.91
N GLU A 600 -28.08 14.31 14.44
CA GLU A 600 -28.22 13.07 15.20
C GLU A 600 -26.86 12.35 15.34
N LEU A 601 -26.09 12.23 14.26
CA LEU A 601 -24.77 11.62 14.24
C LEU A 601 -23.82 12.26 15.26
N ARG A 602 -23.90 13.58 15.44
CA ARG A 602 -23.06 14.35 16.35
C ARG A 602 -23.64 14.51 17.77
N SER A 603 -24.85 14.04 18.04
CA SER A 603 -25.56 14.32 19.29
C SER A 603 -24.95 13.64 20.50
N GLN A 604 -24.40 12.45 20.32
CA GLN A 604 -23.75 11.65 21.36
C GLN A 604 -22.51 10.97 20.79
N LEU A 605 -21.42 11.02 21.53
CA LEU A 605 -20.14 10.45 21.13
C LEU A 605 -19.53 9.64 22.27
N TYR A 606 -18.67 8.69 21.92
CA TYR A 606 -17.70 8.10 22.83
C TYR A 606 -16.33 8.06 22.16
N ILE A 607 -15.32 8.51 22.87
CA ILE A 607 -13.96 8.69 22.35
C ILE A 607 -13.02 7.78 23.12
N GLU A 608 -12.27 6.99 22.42
CA GLU A 608 -11.12 6.27 22.97
C GLU A 608 -9.85 6.76 22.25
N GLY A 609 -8.83 7.17 23.00
CA GLY A 609 -7.64 7.81 22.46
C GLY A 609 -6.34 7.28 23.05
N LEU A 610 -5.27 7.38 22.25
CA LEU A 610 -3.90 7.13 22.63
C LEU A 610 -3.04 8.35 22.30
N CYS A 611 -2.27 8.81 23.28
CA CYS A 611 -1.17 9.75 23.07
C CYS A 611 0.14 9.06 23.41
N HIS A 612 0.99 8.87 22.42
CA HIS A 612 2.30 8.22 22.56
C HIS A 612 3.37 9.00 21.81
N GLY A 613 4.48 9.26 22.46
CA GLY A 613 5.62 9.96 21.85
C GLY A 613 6.20 11.05 22.73
N ASN A 614 6.73 12.08 22.08
CA ASN A 614 7.42 13.20 22.71
C ASN A 614 6.43 14.28 23.23
N LEU A 615 5.56 13.90 24.14
CA LEU A 615 4.61 14.80 24.82
C LEU A 615 4.60 14.50 26.32
N SER A 616 4.54 15.51 27.16
CA SER A 616 4.36 15.33 28.61
C SER A 616 2.93 14.88 28.92
N GLN A 617 2.69 14.39 30.14
CA GLN A 617 1.36 14.00 30.55
C GLN A 617 0.39 15.20 30.58
N GLU A 618 0.90 16.38 30.92
CA GLU A 618 0.09 17.63 30.93
C GLU A 618 -0.28 18.04 29.50
N GLU A 619 0.65 17.90 28.54
CA GLU A 619 0.37 18.14 27.11
C GLU A 619 -0.68 17.14 26.58
N ALA A 620 -0.61 15.86 26.97
CA ALA A 620 -1.60 14.84 26.62
C ALA A 620 -3.00 15.15 27.21
N ILE A 621 -3.07 15.59 28.48
CA ILE A 621 -4.30 16.05 29.11
C ILE A 621 -4.86 17.28 28.37
N HIS A 622 -4.00 18.22 27.99
CA HIS A 622 -4.41 19.37 27.18
C HIS A 622 -5.05 18.94 25.84
N ILE A 623 -4.48 17.96 25.15
CA ILE A 623 -5.07 17.39 23.92
C ILE A 623 -6.46 16.83 24.19
N SER A 624 -6.66 16.08 25.27
CA SER A 624 -8.00 15.58 25.63
C SER A 624 -9.00 16.70 25.91
N ASN A 625 -8.54 17.81 26.52
CA ASN A 625 -9.38 18.97 26.81
C ASN A 625 -9.78 19.73 25.53
N ILE A 626 -8.97 19.69 24.46
CA ILE A 626 -9.36 20.23 23.14
C ILE A 626 -10.64 19.53 22.67
N PHE A 627 -10.68 18.18 22.72
CA PHE A 627 -11.90 17.42 22.38
C PHE A 627 -13.10 17.82 23.24
N LYS A 628 -12.94 17.86 24.56
CA LYS A 628 -14.03 18.21 25.49
C LYS A 628 -14.55 19.61 25.25
N SER A 629 -13.70 20.58 24.95
CA SER A 629 -14.11 21.98 24.71
C SER A 629 -14.83 22.16 23.38
N ILE A 630 -14.39 21.42 22.35
CA ILE A 630 -14.96 21.49 21.01
C ILE A 630 -16.27 20.68 20.94
N PHE A 631 -16.26 19.43 21.44
CA PHE A 631 -17.44 18.54 21.46
C PHE A 631 -18.07 18.46 22.84
N SER A 632 -18.77 19.53 23.22
CA SER A 632 -19.59 19.55 24.43
C SER A 632 -20.91 18.81 24.18
N VAL A 633 -20.85 17.48 24.05
CA VAL A 633 -21.97 16.61 23.73
C VAL A 633 -22.20 15.56 24.83
N GLN A 634 -23.35 14.94 24.84
CA GLN A 634 -23.64 13.84 25.77
C GLN A 634 -22.81 12.59 25.40
N PRO A 635 -22.35 11.85 26.41
CA PRO A 635 -21.69 10.55 26.16
C PRO A 635 -22.63 9.56 25.48
N LEU A 636 -22.12 8.80 24.53
CA LEU A 636 -22.81 7.68 23.91
C LEU A 636 -22.79 6.47 24.86
N PRO A 637 -23.95 6.02 25.40
CA PRO A 637 -24.01 4.85 26.25
C PRO A 637 -23.45 3.58 25.59
N ILE A 638 -22.89 2.68 26.38
CA ILE A 638 -22.26 1.45 25.86
C ILE A 638 -23.28 0.56 25.11
N GLU A 639 -24.54 0.56 25.53
CA GLU A 639 -25.63 -0.23 24.94
C GLU A 639 -26.03 0.29 23.55
N MET A 640 -25.71 1.53 23.24
CA MET A 640 -26.00 2.18 21.95
C MET A 640 -24.81 2.13 20.98
N ARG A 641 -23.64 1.64 21.44
CA ARG A 641 -22.47 1.49 20.57
C ARG A 641 -22.64 0.23 19.74
N HIS A 642 -22.30 0.33 18.47
CA HIS A 642 -22.32 -0.85 17.58
C HIS A 642 -21.38 -1.95 18.11
N GLN A 643 -21.90 -3.18 18.15
CA GLN A 643 -21.15 -4.36 18.61
C GLN A 643 -20.84 -5.24 17.43
N GLU A 644 -19.55 -5.44 17.18
CA GLU A 644 -19.07 -6.36 16.15
C GLU A 644 -19.22 -7.81 16.64
N ARG A 645 -19.92 -8.64 15.86
CA ARG A 645 -20.11 -10.06 16.14
C ARG A 645 -19.77 -10.89 14.93
N VAL A 646 -19.21 -12.06 15.19
CA VAL A 646 -18.83 -13.04 14.18
C VAL A 646 -19.70 -14.29 14.35
N ILE A 647 -20.15 -14.86 13.24
CA ILE A 647 -20.87 -16.14 13.24
C ILE A 647 -19.98 -17.22 13.82
N CYS A 648 -20.56 -18.03 14.74
CA CYS A 648 -19.96 -19.29 15.15
C CYS A 648 -20.34 -20.35 14.12
N LEU A 649 -19.41 -20.74 13.26
CA LEU A 649 -19.68 -21.77 12.26
C LEU A 649 -20.05 -23.08 12.95
N PRO A 650 -21.04 -23.83 12.43
CA PRO A 650 -21.47 -25.08 13.04
C PRO A 650 -20.34 -26.10 13.18
N SER A 651 -20.49 -27.01 14.14
CA SER A 651 -19.54 -28.10 14.33
C SER A 651 -19.41 -28.97 13.07
N GLY A 652 -18.18 -29.21 12.62
CA GLY A 652 -17.91 -29.94 11.37
C GLY A 652 -18.39 -29.24 10.10
N ALA A 653 -18.59 -27.91 10.14
CA ALA A 653 -19.09 -27.15 8.99
C ALA A 653 -18.17 -27.29 7.77
N ASN A 654 -18.77 -27.57 6.62
CA ASN A 654 -18.14 -27.54 5.30
C ASN A 654 -19.00 -26.67 4.38
N LEU A 655 -18.71 -25.38 4.39
CA LEU A 655 -19.50 -24.34 3.71
C LEU A 655 -18.79 -23.89 2.46
N VAL A 656 -19.57 -23.51 1.44
CA VAL A 656 -19.06 -22.99 0.17
C VAL A 656 -19.83 -21.74 -0.26
N ARG A 657 -19.11 -20.70 -0.67
CA ARG A 657 -19.65 -19.53 -1.34
C ARG A 657 -19.04 -19.42 -2.72
N ASN A 658 -19.86 -19.50 -3.79
CA ASN A 658 -19.43 -19.34 -5.17
C ASN A 658 -19.89 -18.00 -5.73
N VAL A 659 -18.97 -17.22 -6.31
CA VAL A 659 -19.26 -15.93 -6.94
C VAL A 659 -18.38 -15.75 -8.17
N SER A 660 -18.93 -15.22 -9.27
CA SER A 660 -18.14 -14.85 -10.46
C SER A 660 -17.40 -13.53 -10.23
N VAL A 661 -16.27 -13.34 -10.90
CA VAL A 661 -15.54 -12.06 -10.92
C VAL A 661 -16.44 -10.92 -11.38
N LYS A 662 -16.26 -9.74 -10.79
CA LYS A 662 -17.02 -8.55 -11.13
C LYS A 662 -16.59 -7.96 -12.48
N ASN A 663 -15.29 -7.99 -12.76
CA ASN A 663 -14.73 -7.61 -14.06
C ASN A 663 -14.85 -8.77 -15.06
N LYS A 664 -15.68 -8.61 -16.09
CA LYS A 664 -15.94 -9.64 -17.11
C LYS A 664 -14.72 -10.03 -17.96
N CYS A 665 -13.64 -9.29 -17.88
CA CYS A 665 -12.38 -9.57 -18.58
C CYS A 665 -11.33 -10.19 -17.65
N GLU A 666 -11.64 -10.35 -16.36
CA GLU A 666 -10.71 -10.91 -15.38
C GLU A 666 -10.68 -12.43 -15.46
N THR A 667 -9.52 -12.98 -15.82
CA THR A 667 -9.32 -14.42 -15.96
C THR A 667 -8.90 -15.12 -14.69
N ASN A 668 -8.41 -14.37 -13.70
CA ASN A 668 -7.96 -14.96 -12.45
C ASN A 668 -9.12 -15.47 -11.61
N SER A 669 -9.06 -16.73 -11.23
CA SER A 669 -9.91 -17.36 -10.23
C SER A 669 -9.19 -17.38 -8.88
N VAL A 670 -9.95 -17.34 -7.78
CA VAL A 670 -9.41 -17.44 -6.42
C VAL A 670 -10.18 -18.47 -5.62
N ILE A 671 -9.45 -19.24 -4.85
CA ILE A 671 -9.94 -20.00 -3.70
C ILE A 671 -9.35 -19.42 -2.43
N GLU A 672 -10.20 -19.04 -1.49
CA GLU A 672 -9.83 -18.72 -0.10
C GLU A 672 -10.51 -19.77 0.81
N LEU A 673 -9.72 -20.70 1.33
CA LEU A 673 -10.20 -21.76 2.21
C LEU A 673 -9.91 -21.37 3.65
N TYR A 674 -10.94 -20.94 4.35
CA TYR A 674 -10.90 -20.47 5.72
C TYR A 674 -11.30 -21.53 6.71
N PHE A 675 -10.55 -21.68 7.79
CA PHE A 675 -10.86 -22.51 8.95
C PHE A 675 -11.10 -21.62 10.16
N GLN A 676 -12.28 -21.68 10.76
CA GLN A 676 -12.58 -20.99 12.01
C GLN A 676 -12.08 -21.81 13.18
N ILE A 677 -11.29 -21.20 14.04
CA ILE A 677 -10.67 -21.87 15.20
C ILE A 677 -11.53 -21.61 16.43
N GLU A 678 -11.19 -20.64 17.24
CA GLU A 678 -11.90 -20.30 18.48
C GLU A 678 -11.92 -18.78 18.71
N GLN A 679 -12.87 -18.33 19.52
CA GLN A 679 -12.85 -16.94 20.02
C GLN A 679 -11.78 -16.77 21.09
N GLU A 680 -11.14 -15.61 21.11
CA GLU A 680 -10.20 -15.23 22.17
C GLU A 680 -10.90 -15.20 23.55
N LYS A 681 -10.71 -16.20 24.37
CA LYS A 681 -11.26 -16.28 25.74
C LYS A 681 -10.25 -16.90 26.70
N GLY A 682 -10.19 -16.36 27.93
CA GLY A 682 -9.49 -16.98 29.06
C GLY A 682 -7.97 -16.84 29.06
N MET A 683 -7.33 -17.58 29.97
CA MET A 683 -5.87 -17.48 30.23
C MET A 683 -5.00 -18.22 29.21
N GLU A 684 -5.58 -19.06 28.33
CA GLU A 684 -4.84 -19.79 27.29
C GLU A 684 -4.78 -19.07 25.94
N LEU A 685 -5.21 -17.80 25.91
CA LEU A 685 -5.30 -16.98 24.70
C LEU A 685 -3.98 -16.88 23.94
N THR A 686 -2.90 -16.54 24.68
CA THR A 686 -1.57 -16.33 24.10
C THR A 686 -0.95 -17.63 23.64
N ARG A 687 -1.22 -18.74 24.34
CA ARG A 687 -0.78 -20.08 23.93
C ARG A 687 -1.45 -20.54 22.62
N LEU A 688 -2.76 -20.31 22.47
CA LEU A 688 -3.46 -20.66 21.24
C LEU A 688 -2.94 -19.82 20.05
N LYS A 689 -2.74 -18.54 20.27
CA LYS A 689 -2.15 -17.66 19.24
C LYS A 689 -0.74 -18.13 18.88
N ALA A 690 0.10 -18.40 19.87
CA ALA A 690 1.46 -18.91 19.67
C ALA A 690 1.50 -20.23 18.88
N LEU A 691 0.53 -21.13 19.10
CA LEU A 691 0.37 -22.36 18.30
C LEU A 691 0.02 -22.09 16.84
N ILE A 692 -0.90 -21.14 16.60
CA ILE A 692 -1.32 -20.75 15.25
C ILE A 692 -0.15 -20.14 14.50
N ASP A 693 0.57 -19.22 15.13
CA ASP A 693 1.70 -18.50 14.51
C ASP A 693 2.88 -19.46 14.26
N LEU A 694 3.14 -20.42 15.18
CA LEU A 694 4.16 -21.44 14.96
C LEU A 694 3.79 -22.42 13.84
N PHE A 695 2.52 -22.77 13.73
CA PHE A 695 2.02 -23.58 12.63
C PHE A 695 2.20 -22.87 11.28
N ASP A 696 1.89 -21.59 11.22
CA ASP A 696 2.11 -20.76 10.02
C ASP A 696 3.58 -20.73 9.61
N GLU A 697 4.48 -20.45 10.55
CA GLU A 697 5.92 -20.41 10.30
C GLU A 697 6.47 -21.75 9.75
N ILE A 698 5.91 -22.88 10.21
CA ILE A 698 6.29 -24.22 9.71
C ILE A 698 5.75 -24.48 8.30
N LEU A 699 4.54 -23.95 7.97
CA LEU A 699 3.82 -24.29 6.75
C LEU A 699 4.12 -23.39 5.56
N GLU A 700 4.46 -22.14 5.77
CA GLU A 700 4.55 -21.14 4.71
C GLU A 700 5.45 -21.60 3.54
N GLU A 701 6.67 -22.03 3.83
CA GLU A 701 7.59 -22.51 2.78
C GLU A 701 7.13 -23.82 2.13
N PRO A 702 6.76 -24.88 2.86
CA PRO A 702 6.29 -26.12 2.24
C PRO A 702 5.04 -25.93 1.37
N PHE A 703 4.09 -25.10 1.78
CA PHE A 703 2.88 -24.81 1.03
C PHE A 703 3.20 -24.07 -0.27
N PHE A 704 4.00 -23.01 -0.18
CA PHE A 704 4.46 -22.25 -1.32
C PHE A 704 5.29 -23.12 -2.30
N ASN A 705 6.24 -23.89 -1.79
CA ASN A 705 7.11 -24.72 -2.62
C ASN A 705 6.32 -25.81 -3.36
N GLN A 706 5.37 -26.48 -2.68
CA GLN A 706 4.57 -27.52 -3.30
C GLN A 706 3.64 -26.95 -4.38
N LEU A 707 2.81 -25.97 -4.03
CA LEU A 707 1.69 -25.54 -4.87
C LEU A 707 2.09 -24.46 -5.89
N ARG A 708 3.04 -23.57 -5.55
CA ARG A 708 3.54 -22.58 -6.50
C ARG A 708 4.72 -23.09 -7.32
N THR A 709 5.78 -23.61 -6.66
CA THR A 709 7.02 -23.93 -7.34
C THR A 709 6.94 -25.23 -8.14
N LYS A 710 6.40 -26.31 -7.54
CA LYS A 710 6.33 -27.61 -8.18
C LYS A 710 5.09 -27.77 -9.05
N GLU A 711 3.91 -27.42 -8.55
CA GLU A 711 2.64 -27.61 -9.25
C GLU A 711 2.26 -26.41 -10.14
N GLN A 712 2.85 -25.26 -9.92
CA GLN A 712 2.63 -24.03 -10.71
C GLN A 712 1.15 -23.65 -10.85
N LEU A 713 0.44 -23.69 -9.74
CA LEU A 713 -1.00 -23.42 -9.73
C LEU A 713 -1.32 -21.94 -9.98
N GLY A 714 -0.45 -21.04 -9.56
CA GLY A 714 -0.62 -19.61 -9.73
C GLY A 714 0.53 -18.80 -9.12
N TYR A 715 0.50 -17.48 -9.31
CA TYR A 715 1.52 -16.60 -8.76
C TYR A 715 1.30 -16.35 -7.26
N VAL A 716 0.04 -16.13 -6.83
CA VAL A 716 -0.30 -16.01 -5.41
C VAL A 716 -0.66 -17.38 -4.87
N VAL A 717 0.15 -17.86 -3.94
CA VAL A 717 -0.05 -19.08 -3.16
C VAL A 717 0.43 -18.76 -1.76
N GLU A 718 -0.49 -18.61 -0.81
CA GLU A 718 -0.19 -18.19 0.55
C GLU A 718 -1.07 -18.90 1.57
N CYS A 719 -0.56 -19.07 2.77
CA CYS A 719 -1.36 -19.42 3.94
C CYS A 719 -1.04 -18.43 5.07
N SER A 720 -1.99 -18.17 5.93
CA SER A 720 -1.76 -17.24 7.06
C SER A 720 -2.90 -17.25 8.07
N PRO A 721 -2.60 -16.90 9.34
CA PRO A 721 -3.61 -16.62 10.35
C PRO A 721 -4.57 -15.49 9.91
N ARG A 722 -5.81 -15.57 10.35
CA ARG A 722 -6.82 -14.52 10.22
C ARG A 722 -7.50 -14.30 11.56
N VAL A 723 -7.58 -13.07 11.99
CA VAL A 723 -8.33 -12.68 13.18
C VAL A 723 -9.45 -11.73 12.77
N THR A 724 -10.69 -12.10 13.08
CA THR A 724 -11.87 -11.28 12.78
C THR A 724 -12.59 -11.01 14.09
N TYR A 725 -12.55 -9.76 14.57
CA TYR A 725 -13.17 -9.33 15.84
C TYR A 725 -12.88 -10.30 17.00
N ARG A 726 -11.59 -10.63 17.17
CA ARG A 726 -11.08 -11.53 18.22
C ARG A 726 -11.55 -13.01 18.08
N VAL A 727 -11.93 -13.43 16.89
CA VAL A 727 -12.11 -14.83 16.53
C VAL A 727 -10.95 -15.25 15.65
N PHE A 728 -10.20 -16.27 16.10
CA PHE A 728 -9.07 -16.82 15.36
C PHE A 728 -9.55 -17.67 14.17
N GLY A 729 -8.82 -17.59 13.10
CA GLY A 729 -8.96 -18.43 11.93
C GLY A 729 -7.62 -18.66 11.24
N PHE A 730 -7.62 -19.56 10.27
CA PHE A 730 -6.49 -19.83 9.39
C PHE A 730 -6.97 -19.94 7.95
N CYS A 731 -6.24 -19.34 7.02
CA CYS A 731 -6.58 -19.33 5.60
C CYS A 731 -5.49 -19.95 4.74
N PHE A 732 -5.94 -20.69 3.70
CA PHE A 732 -5.13 -21.03 2.54
C PHE A 732 -5.71 -20.31 1.33
N CYS A 733 -4.87 -19.66 0.54
CA CYS A 733 -5.31 -18.87 -0.61
C CYS A 733 -4.47 -19.17 -1.86
N ILE A 734 -5.15 -19.38 -2.99
CA ILE A 734 -4.50 -19.51 -4.31
C ILE A 734 -5.27 -18.68 -5.33
N GLN A 735 -4.53 -17.86 -6.11
CA GLN A 735 -5.03 -17.19 -7.30
C GLN A 735 -4.40 -17.78 -8.56
N SER A 736 -5.22 -18.09 -9.55
CA SER A 736 -4.79 -18.70 -10.81
C SER A 736 -5.54 -18.14 -12.00
N SER A 737 -4.82 -17.84 -13.08
CA SER A 737 -5.41 -17.49 -14.39
C SER A 737 -5.77 -18.72 -15.24
N LYS A 738 -5.38 -19.91 -14.78
CA LYS A 738 -5.49 -21.17 -15.55
C LYS A 738 -6.52 -22.13 -14.97
N TYR A 739 -6.55 -22.29 -13.66
CA TYR A 739 -7.34 -23.33 -12.98
C TYR A 739 -8.57 -22.74 -12.32
N ASN A 740 -9.66 -23.51 -12.31
CA ASN A 740 -10.89 -23.16 -11.61
C ASN A 740 -10.76 -23.34 -10.08
N PRO A 741 -11.60 -22.69 -9.27
CA PRO A 741 -11.48 -22.72 -7.81
C PRO A 741 -11.68 -24.12 -7.20
N ILE A 742 -12.40 -25.02 -7.85
CA ILE A 742 -12.62 -26.40 -7.36
C ILE A 742 -11.31 -27.18 -7.41
N TYR A 743 -10.66 -27.17 -8.59
CA TYR A 743 -9.36 -27.81 -8.75
C TYR A 743 -8.32 -27.28 -7.77
N LEU A 744 -8.28 -25.95 -7.60
CA LEU A 744 -7.35 -25.31 -6.66
C LEU A 744 -7.64 -25.76 -5.23
N GLN A 745 -8.92 -25.86 -4.84
CA GLN A 745 -9.30 -26.35 -3.53
C GLN A 745 -8.90 -27.81 -3.31
N GLU A 746 -9.09 -28.68 -4.30
CA GLU A 746 -8.66 -30.08 -4.26
C GLU A 746 -7.14 -30.18 -4.02
N ARG A 747 -6.33 -29.28 -4.61
CA ARG A 747 -4.88 -29.25 -4.39
C ARG A 747 -4.53 -28.80 -2.95
N ILE A 748 -5.26 -27.83 -2.41
CA ILE A 748 -5.12 -27.44 -0.99
C ILE A 748 -5.53 -28.58 -0.08
N ASP A 749 -6.66 -29.24 -0.34
CA ASP A 749 -7.14 -30.36 0.47
C ASP A 749 -6.15 -31.54 0.46
N ASN A 750 -5.54 -31.84 -0.70
CA ASN A 750 -4.49 -32.85 -0.80
C ASN A 750 -3.24 -32.46 -0.01
N PHE A 751 -2.83 -31.20 -0.04
CA PHE A 751 -1.72 -30.71 0.77
C PHE A 751 -2.01 -30.84 2.27
N ILE A 752 -3.19 -30.39 2.71
CA ILE A 752 -3.63 -30.52 4.11
C ILE A 752 -3.66 -31.98 4.55
N SER A 753 -4.11 -32.90 3.71
CA SER A 753 -4.14 -34.34 4.02
C SER A 753 -2.73 -34.95 4.19
N GLY A 754 -1.72 -34.37 3.56
CA GLY A 754 -0.32 -34.77 3.69
C GLY A 754 0.41 -34.15 4.89
N LEU A 755 -0.24 -33.26 5.67
CA LEU A 755 0.41 -32.55 6.77
C LEU A 755 0.80 -33.46 7.95
N ASP A 756 0.13 -34.60 8.14
CA ASP A 756 0.54 -35.59 9.15
C ASP A 756 1.99 -36.03 8.89
N GLU A 757 2.28 -36.47 7.66
CA GLU A 757 3.63 -36.94 7.29
C GLU A 757 4.65 -35.81 7.37
N LEU A 758 4.28 -34.59 6.96
CA LEU A 758 5.16 -33.42 6.98
C LEU A 758 5.52 -33.04 8.43
N LEU A 759 4.53 -32.92 9.31
CA LEU A 759 4.74 -32.53 10.70
C LEU A 759 5.43 -33.63 11.52
N GLU A 760 5.06 -34.90 11.34
CA GLU A 760 5.72 -36.04 12.00
C GLU A 760 7.17 -36.20 11.50
N GLY A 761 7.43 -35.97 10.21
CA GLY A 761 8.74 -36.03 9.60
C GLY A 761 9.67 -34.86 9.92
N LEU A 762 9.16 -33.80 10.55
CA LEU A 762 9.97 -32.66 10.96
C LEU A 762 10.92 -33.09 12.09
N ASP A 763 12.23 -32.94 11.89
CA ASP A 763 13.21 -33.26 12.91
C ASP A 763 13.21 -32.22 14.07
N ASP A 764 13.69 -32.63 15.23
CA ASP A 764 13.67 -31.80 16.44
C ASP A 764 14.52 -30.51 16.30
N GLU A 765 15.60 -30.56 15.52
CA GLU A 765 16.44 -29.38 15.25
C GLU A 765 15.69 -28.36 14.40
N SER A 766 15.04 -28.79 13.32
CA SER A 766 14.21 -27.93 12.47
C SER A 766 13.04 -27.32 13.23
N PHE A 767 12.36 -28.12 14.06
CA PHE A 767 11.27 -27.62 14.90
C PHE A 767 11.75 -26.55 15.88
N GLU A 768 12.90 -26.77 16.52
CA GLU A 768 13.49 -25.81 17.45
C GLU A 768 13.89 -24.51 16.74
N ASN A 769 14.38 -24.61 15.49
CA ASN A 769 14.74 -23.45 14.69
C ASN A 769 13.50 -22.60 14.37
N TYR A 770 12.37 -23.18 13.98
CA TYR A 770 11.11 -22.46 13.78
C TYR A 770 10.63 -21.81 15.09
N ARG A 771 10.60 -22.57 16.18
CA ARG A 771 10.14 -22.07 17.49
C ARG A 771 11.01 -20.94 18.01
N SER A 772 12.33 -21.09 18.03
CA SER A 772 13.26 -20.05 18.46
C SER A 772 13.26 -18.86 17.52
N GLY A 773 13.02 -19.10 16.23
CA GLY A 773 12.83 -18.07 15.21
C GLY A 773 11.66 -17.15 15.51
N LEU A 774 10.50 -17.75 15.73
CA LEU A 774 9.30 -17.02 16.07
C LEU A 774 9.44 -16.29 17.42
N MET A 775 10.05 -16.92 18.43
CA MET A 775 10.33 -16.25 19.70
C MET A 775 11.20 -15.01 19.54
N ALA A 776 12.27 -15.08 18.75
CA ALA A 776 13.16 -13.95 18.50
C ALA A 776 12.38 -12.81 17.80
N LYS A 777 11.55 -13.14 16.81
CA LYS A 777 10.71 -12.19 16.07
C LYS A 777 9.68 -11.48 16.97
N LEU A 778 9.03 -12.22 17.89
CA LEU A 778 8.07 -11.67 18.86
C LEU A 778 8.73 -10.74 19.90
N LEU A 779 10.01 -10.99 20.22
CA LEU A 779 10.78 -10.21 21.21
C LEU A 779 11.63 -9.12 20.56
N GLU A 780 11.60 -9.01 19.23
CA GLU A 780 12.29 -7.96 18.51
C GLU A 780 11.74 -6.58 18.93
N LYS A 781 12.66 -5.62 19.04
CA LYS A 781 12.30 -4.24 19.35
C LYS A 781 11.54 -3.63 18.15
N ASP A 782 10.49 -2.90 18.43
CA ASP A 782 9.80 -2.13 17.40
C ASP A 782 10.80 -1.21 16.66
N PRO A 783 10.80 -1.16 15.33
CA PRO A 783 11.79 -0.39 14.57
C PRO A 783 11.55 1.12 14.66
N SER A 784 10.32 1.56 14.94
CA SER A 784 9.97 2.98 14.99
C SER A 784 8.89 3.28 16.03
N LEU A 785 8.76 4.56 16.38
CA LEU A 785 7.68 5.07 17.25
C LEU A 785 6.30 4.71 16.69
N THR A 786 6.13 4.78 15.38
CA THR A 786 4.85 4.46 14.72
C THR A 786 4.51 2.97 14.85
N TYR A 787 5.47 2.05 14.71
CA TYR A 787 5.24 0.62 14.95
C TYR A 787 4.82 0.34 16.39
N GLU A 788 5.52 0.91 17.37
CA GLU A 788 5.17 0.76 18.80
C GLU A 788 3.78 1.34 19.09
N SER A 789 3.46 2.52 18.56
CA SER A 789 2.14 3.16 18.69
C SER A 789 1.02 2.30 18.11
N ASN A 790 1.22 1.74 16.90
CA ASN A 790 0.23 0.89 16.25
C ASN A 790 0.01 -0.41 17.03
N ARG A 791 1.07 -1.01 17.59
CA ARG A 791 0.97 -2.19 18.45
C ARG A 791 0.12 -1.90 19.69
N PHE A 792 0.33 -0.78 20.36
CA PHE A 792 -0.50 -0.37 21.50
C PHE A 792 -1.94 -0.05 21.09
N TRP A 793 -2.09 0.68 19.98
CA TRP A 793 -3.40 1.05 19.46
C TRP A 793 -4.28 -0.14 19.12
N ASN A 794 -3.71 -1.18 18.53
CA ASN A 794 -4.42 -2.42 18.25
C ASN A 794 -4.94 -3.09 19.54
N GLN A 795 -4.17 -3.08 20.62
CA GLN A 795 -4.61 -3.60 21.91
C GLN A 795 -5.78 -2.79 22.52
N ILE A 796 -5.76 -1.47 22.32
CA ILE A 796 -6.82 -0.57 22.78
C ILE A 796 -8.08 -0.76 21.95
N THR A 797 -7.98 -0.75 20.63
CA THR A 797 -9.13 -0.83 19.71
C THR A 797 -9.83 -2.17 19.75
N ASP A 798 -9.07 -3.24 19.98
CA ASP A 798 -9.61 -4.60 20.18
C ASP A 798 -10.06 -4.86 21.62
N LYS A 799 -9.92 -3.88 22.51
CA LYS A 799 -10.28 -3.96 23.94
C LYS A 799 -9.61 -5.15 24.67
N ARG A 800 -8.40 -5.54 24.21
CA ARG A 800 -7.59 -6.53 24.95
C ARG A 800 -6.84 -5.89 26.11
N TYR A 801 -6.28 -4.70 25.89
CA TYR A 801 -5.44 -3.98 26.84
C TYR A 801 -4.25 -4.80 27.37
N MET A 802 -3.78 -5.77 26.56
CA MET A 802 -2.64 -6.65 26.87
C MET A 802 -1.40 -6.14 26.13
N PHE A 803 -0.77 -5.11 26.65
CA PHE A 803 0.34 -4.43 26.00
C PHE A 803 1.65 -5.26 25.95
N ASP A 804 1.74 -6.31 26.76
CA ASP A 804 2.83 -7.28 26.85
C ASP A 804 2.51 -8.62 26.12
N GLN A 805 1.58 -8.59 25.15
CA GLN A 805 1.10 -9.79 24.47
C GLN A 805 2.24 -10.58 23.82
N SER A 806 3.14 -9.93 23.07
CA SER A 806 4.25 -10.61 22.38
C SER A 806 5.21 -11.31 23.36
N GLN A 807 5.46 -10.72 24.53
CA GLN A 807 6.30 -11.31 25.59
C GLN A 807 5.64 -12.57 26.16
N LYS A 808 4.31 -12.54 26.41
CA LYS A 808 3.56 -13.70 26.89
C LYS A 808 3.49 -14.81 25.85
N GLU A 809 3.29 -14.49 24.58
CA GLU A 809 3.33 -15.46 23.49
C GLU A 809 4.70 -16.12 23.38
N ALA A 810 5.78 -15.35 23.47
CA ALA A 810 7.14 -15.88 23.46
C ALA A 810 7.41 -16.79 24.66
N GLU A 811 6.84 -16.50 25.83
CA GLU A 811 6.94 -17.36 27.01
C GLU A 811 6.16 -18.68 26.82
N ASP A 812 4.96 -18.60 26.28
CA ASP A 812 4.16 -19.80 25.96
C ASP A 812 4.85 -20.71 24.94
N LEU A 813 5.51 -20.11 23.92
CA LEU A 813 6.26 -20.87 22.90
C LEU A 813 7.34 -21.77 23.50
N LYS A 814 7.98 -21.38 24.62
CA LYS A 814 8.98 -22.23 25.31
C LYS A 814 8.42 -23.59 25.71
N SER A 815 7.15 -23.66 26.04
CA SER A 815 6.47 -24.88 26.49
C SER A 815 5.84 -25.68 25.35
N ILE A 816 5.66 -25.10 24.15
CA ILE A 816 5.02 -25.76 23.00
C ILE A 816 5.97 -26.80 22.40
N LYS A 817 5.46 -28.01 22.24
CA LYS A 817 6.13 -29.15 21.63
C LYS A 817 5.55 -29.45 20.24
N LYS A 818 6.30 -30.18 19.43
CA LYS A 818 5.85 -30.66 18.11
C LYS A 818 4.48 -31.37 18.18
N ASN A 819 4.26 -32.21 19.19
CA ASN A 819 3.00 -32.90 19.38
C ASN A 819 1.82 -31.95 19.67
N ASP A 820 2.05 -30.79 20.27
CA ASP A 820 0.98 -29.78 20.48
C ASP A 820 0.53 -29.20 19.15
N VAL A 821 1.47 -28.93 18.23
CA VAL A 821 1.19 -28.45 16.88
C VAL A 821 0.44 -29.52 16.07
N ILE A 822 0.86 -30.78 16.13
CA ILE A 822 0.18 -31.91 15.47
C ILE A 822 -1.24 -32.06 16.02
N SER A 823 -1.42 -31.99 17.32
CA SER A 823 -2.74 -32.08 17.96
C SER A 823 -3.66 -30.95 17.58
N TRP A 824 -3.11 -29.71 17.48
CA TRP A 824 -3.83 -28.54 17.02
C TRP A 824 -4.31 -28.72 15.57
N TYR A 825 -3.41 -29.14 14.67
CA TYR A 825 -3.74 -29.42 13.29
C TYR A 825 -4.86 -30.49 13.18
N LYS A 826 -4.72 -31.63 13.90
CA LYS A 826 -5.75 -32.69 13.92
C LYS A 826 -7.09 -32.20 14.44
N THR A 827 -7.08 -31.27 15.37
CA THR A 827 -8.27 -30.69 15.97
C THR A 827 -9.03 -29.75 15.03
N TYR A 828 -8.32 -28.84 14.35
CA TYR A 828 -8.98 -27.74 13.66
C TYR A 828 -9.00 -27.86 12.14
N LEU A 829 -8.06 -28.61 11.52
CA LEU A 829 -7.94 -28.66 10.06
C LEU A 829 -8.34 -30.01 9.45
N GLN A 830 -8.28 -31.10 10.22
CA GLN A 830 -8.70 -32.42 9.69
C GLN A 830 -10.21 -32.52 9.58
N GLN A 831 -10.72 -32.95 8.41
CA GLN A 831 -12.16 -32.93 8.06
C GLN A 831 -13.05 -33.79 8.93
N TRP A 832 -12.50 -34.88 9.55
CA TRP A 832 -13.25 -35.73 10.45
C TRP A 832 -13.43 -35.15 11.86
N SER A 833 -12.71 -34.08 12.20
CA SER A 833 -12.83 -33.43 13.50
C SER A 833 -14.11 -32.61 13.61
N PRO A 834 -14.87 -32.70 14.69
CA PRO A 834 -16.04 -31.85 14.90
C PRO A 834 -15.67 -30.38 15.09
N LYS A 835 -14.43 -30.08 15.43
CA LYS A 835 -13.92 -28.68 15.51
C LYS A 835 -13.40 -28.15 14.18
N CYS A 836 -13.31 -28.98 13.14
CA CYS A 836 -13.00 -28.50 11.79
C CYS A 836 -14.22 -27.78 11.23
N ARG A 837 -14.14 -26.46 11.17
CA ARG A 837 -15.20 -25.56 10.69
C ARG A 837 -14.67 -24.78 9.50
N ARG A 838 -15.02 -25.21 8.29
CA ARG A 838 -14.43 -24.65 7.06
C ARG A 838 -15.43 -23.88 6.21
N LEU A 839 -14.94 -22.81 5.62
CA LEU A 839 -15.63 -21.99 4.64
C LEU A 839 -14.74 -21.82 3.40
N ALA A 840 -15.19 -22.34 2.27
CA ALA A 840 -14.52 -22.15 0.99
C ALA A 840 -15.19 -20.99 0.23
N VAL A 841 -14.46 -19.90 0.03
CA VAL A 841 -14.88 -18.79 -0.82
C VAL A 841 -14.23 -18.98 -2.19
N ARG A 842 -15.05 -19.14 -3.22
CA ARG A 842 -14.62 -19.41 -4.59
C ARG A 842 -15.03 -18.25 -5.49
N VAL A 843 -14.03 -17.51 -6.01
CA VAL A 843 -14.24 -16.47 -7.00
C VAL A 843 -13.85 -17.02 -8.37
N TRP A 844 -14.78 -17.02 -9.30
CA TRP A 844 -14.64 -17.66 -10.60
C TRP A 844 -14.26 -16.65 -11.67
N GLY A 845 -13.08 -16.84 -12.30
CA GLY A 845 -12.61 -16.05 -13.43
C GLY A 845 -13.48 -16.23 -14.67
N CYS A 846 -13.47 -15.26 -15.58
CA CYS A 846 -14.34 -15.26 -16.78
C CYS A 846 -14.05 -16.41 -17.76
N ASN A 847 -12.86 -17.00 -17.71
CA ASN A 847 -12.44 -18.16 -18.50
C ASN A 847 -12.82 -19.51 -17.87
N THR A 848 -13.52 -19.52 -16.74
CA THR A 848 -13.97 -20.71 -16.02
C THR A 848 -15.49 -20.76 -15.96
N ASN A 849 -16.04 -21.97 -15.74
CA ASN A 849 -17.49 -22.18 -15.74
C ASN A 849 -18.02 -22.45 -14.33
N ILE A 850 -18.65 -21.45 -13.72
CA ILE A 850 -19.22 -21.55 -12.36
C ILE A 850 -20.26 -22.69 -12.23
N LYS A 851 -20.94 -23.11 -13.31
CA LYS A 851 -21.88 -24.24 -13.29
C LYS A 851 -21.23 -25.58 -12.96
N GLU A 852 -19.91 -25.68 -13.05
CA GLU A 852 -19.18 -26.86 -12.59
C GLU A 852 -19.33 -27.08 -11.09
N SER A 853 -19.58 -25.99 -10.33
CA SER A 853 -19.82 -26.06 -8.88
C SER A 853 -21.03 -26.93 -8.51
N GLU A 854 -22.06 -27.00 -9.33
CA GLU A 854 -23.27 -27.78 -9.11
C GLU A 854 -23.00 -29.30 -9.09
N LYS A 855 -21.97 -29.75 -9.85
CA LYS A 855 -21.60 -31.16 -9.95
C LYS A 855 -20.80 -31.67 -8.77
N HIS A 856 -20.11 -30.82 -8.04
CA HIS A 856 -19.15 -31.16 -6.98
C HIS A 856 -19.65 -30.89 -5.55
N SER A 857 -20.90 -30.43 -5.36
CA SER A 857 -21.44 -30.02 -4.07
C SER A 857 -22.02 -31.13 -3.19
N LYS A 858 -21.78 -32.42 -3.49
CA LYS A 858 -22.41 -33.57 -2.76
C LYS A 858 -22.10 -33.65 -1.26
N SER A 859 -21.03 -33.02 -0.76
CA SER A 859 -20.62 -33.06 0.65
C SER A 859 -20.52 -31.69 1.34
N ALA A 860 -20.76 -30.60 0.62
CA ALA A 860 -20.64 -29.23 1.14
C ALA A 860 -21.98 -28.47 1.05
N LEU A 861 -22.28 -27.68 2.07
CA LEU A 861 -23.43 -26.80 2.08
C LEU A 861 -23.09 -25.49 1.33
N VAL A 862 -23.76 -25.24 0.23
CA VAL A 862 -23.61 -24.01 -0.54
C VAL A 862 -24.45 -22.89 0.10
N ILE A 863 -23.82 -21.76 0.40
CA ILE A 863 -24.50 -20.57 0.89
C ILE A 863 -25.00 -19.78 -0.32
N GLU A 864 -26.27 -19.95 -0.68
CA GLU A 864 -26.94 -19.19 -1.75
C GLU A 864 -27.60 -17.94 -1.18
N ASP A 865 -28.43 -18.09 -0.15
CA ASP A 865 -29.07 -17.00 0.58
C ASP A 865 -28.30 -16.67 1.86
N LEU A 866 -27.56 -15.57 1.82
CA LEU A 866 -26.73 -15.11 2.93
C LEU A 866 -27.59 -14.63 4.11
N THR A 867 -28.76 -14.01 3.84
CA THR A 867 -29.66 -13.50 4.87
C THR A 867 -30.26 -14.67 5.66
N ALA A 868 -30.80 -15.66 4.96
CA ALA A 868 -31.33 -16.86 5.59
C ALA A 868 -30.25 -17.60 6.40
N PHE A 869 -29.02 -17.71 5.86
CA PHE A 869 -27.90 -18.32 6.56
C PHE A 869 -27.58 -17.57 7.87
N LYS A 870 -27.46 -16.24 7.84
CA LYS A 870 -27.17 -15.45 9.04
C LYS A 870 -28.28 -15.52 10.08
N LEU A 871 -29.55 -15.49 9.67
CA LEU A 871 -30.71 -15.62 10.58
C LEU A 871 -30.75 -16.97 11.33
N SER A 872 -30.25 -18.03 10.71
CA SER A 872 -30.20 -19.38 11.31
C SER A 872 -28.91 -19.67 12.09
N SER A 873 -27.95 -18.72 12.08
CA SER A 873 -26.62 -18.92 12.67
C SER A 873 -26.53 -18.41 14.12
N GLU A 874 -25.70 -19.05 14.91
CA GLU A 874 -25.28 -18.55 16.22
C GLU A 874 -24.11 -17.58 16.06
N PHE A 875 -23.96 -16.65 17.00
CA PHE A 875 -22.90 -15.66 17.00
C PHE A 875 -22.06 -15.75 18.26
N TYR A 876 -20.76 -15.55 18.10
CA TYR A 876 -19.89 -15.30 19.25
C TYR A 876 -20.32 -14.02 19.98
N GLN A 877 -20.08 -13.97 21.29
CA GLN A 877 -20.28 -12.76 22.06
C GLN A 877 -19.31 -11.68 21.59
N SER A 878 -19.78 -10.42 21.42
CA SER A 878 -18.88 -9.32 21.10
C SER A 878 -17.86 -9.09 22.22
N LEU A 879 -16.60 -9.01 21.85
CA LEU A 879 -15.47 -8.66 22.73
C LEU A 879 -14.85 -7.31 22.35
N CYS A 880 -15.27 -6.72 21.21
CA CYS A 880 -14.76 -5.45 20.70
C CYS A 880 -15.78 -4.33 20.83
#